data_6fbf652e8f42eb26fcc9f1d1cec15323
#
_entry.id   6fbf652e8f42eb26fcc9f1d1cec15323
#
_cell.length_a   1.000
_cell.length_b   1.000
_cell.length_c   1.000
_cell.angle_alpha   90.00
_cell.angle_beta   90.00
_cell.angle_gamma   90.00
#
_symmetry.space_group_name_H-M   'P 1'
#
loop_
_entity.id
_entity.type
_entity.pdbx_description
1 polymer ?
#
loop_
_entity_poly.entity_id
_entity_poly.type
_entity_poly.pdbx_seq_one_letter_code
_entity_poly.pdbx_strand_id
1 'polypeptide(L)'
;MRILGDGQMEPDEATESRRFSRTSMPGPLQGDGQDVTTILHLVHHLIHDEEDDEEGKDRPSQPMQNVGEQGHMALLGHSLAAYISVLDRERLRKLTTRILSDTTLWLCRIFRYENGSAYFHEDDRDGLVKVCRLAINARYEEYTTEGYAVLSSKQPMIYQSASCRPGLGQHLCSQLGLPLSSLCTVPCNTIFGSQHQMDVALLDKLIKEDIDAGKLPLLLIANAGTPGAGHTDKLSRLKELCDQHSIWLHVEGVNLATLALAQVTSAVMAATRSDSMTLTPGRWLGLPAVTAVSLYRHEDPALSLAAGLTSSQPVEKLRALPLWLSLQYLGHNGIVQKIKHAAALSQHLLLKLKSVACVRTSVEDEQNSPVVLFKFSQELCAGSSGGSVDGFCAGEKEVLDTFNKWLAEELAHLVPCSGVDVVEHEDEGDWVRFSPLLTAAVLGTQQEDVDELVQKLLELVPMMSSTMNLRQDFREETHRRAPFLTYIEELSWPGLGAVRYESQAEGIDESRREQELKKINKALLTKLQELETDIFFSSGPEFVTEENCIFVGMVADDVDVSELVDTISTLGRDIEESGRLLENMTERVRKGILEAELQLQKANEEKLMEEGMLRQLPLVGSVLNWFSPVGSSIKGRTFNLAAGSLDSTDVTYSTKVQAGRTSLQDTPTLSSKRVSGRKLFRRPGVGSDSMSETSSIGPADETSREECTSVSTNLLPSMTQPDKLDHAARRPPNIQGTPDQVEAEEERQPEGQEVDLSGR
;
A
#
# COMPACT_ATOMS: atom_id res chain seq x y z
N MET A 1 -7.59 -24.07 0.05
CA MET A 1 -8.17 -22.85 0.61
C MET A 1 -9.38 -23.08 1.53
N ARG A 2 -10.26 -24.03 1.33
CA ARG A 2 -11.29 -24.35 2.34
C ARG A 2 -10.76 -24.92 3.67
N ILE A 3 -9.51 -25.38 3.73
CA ILE A 3 -8.88 -25.92 4.94
C ILE A 3 -8.40 -24.83 5.91
N LEU A 4 -8.27 -23.58 5.44
CA LEU A 4 -7.81 -22.45 6.24
C LEU A 4 -8.94 -21.51 6.73
N GLY A 5 -10.20 -21.80 6.39
CA GLY A 5 -11.32 -20.89 6.62
C GLY A 5 -12.34 -21.22 7.70
N ASP A 6 -12.39 -22.48 8.23
CA ASP A 6 -13.48 -22.91 9.13
C ASP A 6 -12.98 -23.70 10.35
N GLY A 7 -12.13 -23.12 11.16
CA GLY A 7 -11.65 -23.73 12.40
C GLY A 7 -11.71 -22.76 13.58
N GLN A 8 -12.92 -22.44 14.08
CA GLN A 8 -13.05 -22.00 15.46
C GLN A 8 -12.86 -23.21 16.38
N MET A 9 -11.65 -23.39 16.90
CA MET A 9 -11.40 -24.23 18.07
C MET A 9 -11.02 -23.31 19.22
N GLU A 10 -11.72 -23.48 20.36
CA GLU A 10 -11.39 -22.82 21.61
C GLU A 10 -9.95 -23.16 22.04
N PRO A 11 -9.19 -22.21 22.58
CA PRO A 11 -7.81 -22.45 22.97
C PRO A 11 -7.76 -23.19 24.32
N ASP A 12 -7.18 -24.39 24.34
CA ASP A 12 -6.70 -25.04 25.55
C ASP A 12 -5.52 -24.24 26.14
N GLU A 13 -5.64 -23.80 27.37
CA GLU A 13 -4.74 -22.93 28.15
C GLU A 13 -3.37 -23.54 28.50
N ALA A 14 -2.77 -24.39 27.71
CA ALA A 14 -1.51 -25.07 28.08
C ALA A 14 -0.39 -25.04 27.03
N THR A 15 -0.43 -24.12 26.07
CA THR A 15 0.74 -23.94 25.21
C THR A 15 1.13 -22.47 25.22
N GLU A 16 2.10 -22.11 26.09
CA GLU A 16 2.83 -20.85 26.00
C GLU A 16 3.29 -20.69 24.56
N SER A 17 2.58 -19.86 23.83
CA SER A 17 2.89 -19.40 22.49
C SER A 17 4.29 -18.79 22.54
N ARG A 18 5.30 -19.53 22.07
CA ARG A 18 6.59 -18.94 21.72
C ARG A 18 6.33 -17.92 20.63
N ARG A 19 6.19 -16.68 21.01
CA ARG A 19 6.16 -15.53 20.08
C ARG A 19 7.42 -15.61 19.23
N PHE A 20 7.26 -15.94 17.96
CA PHE A 20 8.32 -15.83 16.97
C PHE A 20 8.51 -14.32 16.69
N SER A 21 9.32 -13.66 17.52
CA SER A 21 9.79 -12.33 17.17
C SER A 21 10.66 -12.43 15.91
N ARG A 22 10.42 -11.58 14.92
CA ARG A 22 11.24 -11.43 13.69
C ARG A 22 12.75 -11.23 13.97
N THR A 23 13.08 -10.86 15.20
CA THR A 23 14.45 -10.61 15.66
C THR A 23 15.14 -11.84 16.25
N SER A 24 14.40 -12.93 16.51
CA SER A 24 15.01 -14.14 17.06
C SER A 24 15.55 -15.01 15.95
N MET A 25 16.86 -15.22 15.96
CA MET A 25 17.51 -16.19 15.07
C MET A 25 16.87 -17.56 15.27
N PRO A 26 16.41 -18.25 14.20
CA PRO A 26 15.77 -19.56 14.34
C PRO A 26 16.77 -20.53 14.98
N GLY A 27 16.33 -21.22 16.02
CA GLY A 27 17.12 -22.31 16.64
C GLY A 27 17.33 -23.47 15.65
N PRO A 28 18.24 -24.38 15.93
CA PRO A 28 18.42 -25.57 15.12
C PRO A 28 17.14 -26.41 15.13
N LEU A 29 16.83 -27.05 14.00
CA LEU A 29 15.72 -27.99 13.92
C LEU A 29 15.92 -29.13 14.94
N GLN A 30 15.04 -29.24 15.92
CA GLN A 30 15.15 -30.17 17.04
C GLN A 30 13.88 -30.98 17.19
N GLY A 31 14.03 -32.18 17.78
CA GLY A 31 12.92 -33.07 18.09
C GLY A 31 12.40 -33.89 16.92
N ASP A 32 11.26 -34.50 17.14
CA ASP A 32 10.51 -35.26 16.12
C ASP A 32 9.73 -34.30 15.21
N GLY A 33 9.30 -34.80 14.05
CA GLY A 33 8.49 -34.04 13.11
C GLY A 33 7.16 -33.60 13.72
N GLN A 34 6.65 -32.47 13.27
CA GLN A 34 5.34 -31.90 13.66
C GLN A 34 4.23 -32.47 12.75
N ASP A 35 3.02 -32.55 13.27
CA ASP A 35 1.86 -32.92 12.47
C ASP A 35 1.46 -31.80 11.50
N VAL A 36 0.71 -32.18 10.45
CA VAL A 36 0.32 -31.26 9.37
C VAL A 36 -0.52 -30.10 9.89
N THR A 37 -1.38 -30.35 10.89
CA THR A 37 -2.26 -29.30 11.44
C THR A 37 -1.44 -28.23 12.15
N THR A 38 -0.48 -28.63 12.98
CA THR A 38 0.44 -27.73 13.67
C THR A 38 1.27 -26.91 12.67
N ILE A 39 1.78 -27.54 11.59
CA ILE A 39 2.52 -26.82 10.54
C ILE A 39 1.64 -25.81 9.84
N LEU A 40 0.39 -26.16 9.50
CA LEU A 40 -0.55 -25.24 8.86
C LEU A 40 -0.93 -24.07 9.77
N HIS A 41 -1.11 -24.31 11.07
CA HIS A 41 -1.31 -23.24 12.05
C HIS A 41 -0.11 -22.31 12.12
N LEU A 42 1.11 -22.84 12.15
CA LEU A 42 2.32 -22.04 12.13
C LEU A 42 2.41 -21.15 10.88
N VAL A 43 2.12 -21.74 9.71
CA VAL A 43 2.11 -20.97 8.44
C VAL A 43 1.03 -19.89 8.47
N HIS A 44 -0.16 -20.22 8.97
CA HIS A 44 -1.24 -19.24 9.12
C HIS A 44 -0.84 -18.08 10.02
N HIS A 45 -0.23 -18.39 11.17
CA HIS A 45 0.28 -17.39 12.10
C HIS A 45 1.34 -16.49 11.45
N LEU A 46 2.33 -17.09 10.74
CA LEU A 46 3.36 -16.32 10.02
C LEU A 46 2.81 -15.41 8.90
N ILE A 47 1.64 -15.73 8.35
CA ILE A 47 0.98 -14.89 7.32
C ILE A 47 0.25 -13.72 7.96
N HIS A 48 -0.31 -13.90 9.17
CA HIS A 48 -1.19 -12.92 9.82
C HIS A 48 -0.56 -12.20 11.02
N ASP A 49 0.67 -12.54 11.41
CA ASP A 49 1.37 -12.01 12.60
C ASP A 49 1.85 -10.55 12.48
N GLU A 50 1.54 -9.87 11.39
CA GLU A 50 1.92 -8.45 11.21
C GLU A 50 0.97 -7.47 11.91
N GLU A 51 -0.12 -7.96 12.53
CA GLU A 51 -1.18 -7.11 13.09
C GLU A 51 -1.04 -6.82 14.60
N ASP A 52 -0.07 -7.44 15.30
CA ASP A 52 0.12 -7.28 16.75
C ASP A 52 1.21 -6.25 17.15
N ASP A 53 1.54 -5.29 16.33
CA ASP A 53 2.29 -4.12 16.79
C ASP A 53 1.37 -3.27 17.68
N GLU A 54 1.74 -3.15 18.95
CA GLU A 54 0.99 -2.56 20.09
C GLU A 54 0.59 -1.07 19.93
N GLU A 55 0.73 -0.49 18.77
CA GLU A 55 0.18 0.82 18.44
C GLU A 55 -1.01 0.64 17.51
N GLY A 56 -2.19 0.59 18.13
CA GLY A 56 -3.49 0.48 17.47
C GLY A 56 -3.74 1.55 16.41
N LYS A 57 -3.15 1.36 15.24
CA LYS A 57 -3.62 1.98 14.01
C LYS A 57 -4.37 0.89 13.25
N ASP A 58 -5.66 1.13 13.07
CA ASP A 58 -6.51 0.44 12.10
C ASP A 58 -5.88 0.52 10.70
N ARG A 59 -4.83 -0.28 10.46
CA ARG A 59 -4.44 -0.57 9.08
C ARG A 59 -5.49 -1.52 8.55
N PRO A 60 -6.28 -1.12 7.54
CA PRO A 60 -7.23 -2.04 6.95
C PRO A 60 -6.45 -3.26 6.48
N SER A 61 -6.79 -4.41 7.06
CA SER A 61 -6.32 -5.72 6.60
C SER A 61 -6.41 -5.73 5.08
N GLN A 62 -5.27 -5.92 4.40
CA GLN A 62 -5.28 -5.96 2.94
C GLN A 62 -6.30 -7.01 2.50
N PRO A 63 -7.33 -6.64 1.74
CA PRO A 63 -8.36 -7.59 1.37
C PRO A 63 -7.70 -8.75 0.63
N MET A 64 -7.90 -9.97 1.11
CA MET A 64 -7.41 -11.18 0.44
C MET A 64 -7.82 -11.09 -1.03
N GLN A 65 -6.82 -11.08 -1.91
CA GLN A 65 -7.02 -10.96 -3.35
C GLN A 65 -8.09 -11.94 -3.83
N ASN A 66 -9.11 -11.44 -4.46
CA ASN A 66 -10.16 -12.29 -5.00
C ASN A 66 -9.61 -13.07 -6.20
N VAL A 67 -9.26 -14.34 -5.97
CA VAL A 67 -8.75 -15.22 -7.02
C VAL A 67 -9.92 -15.70 -7.86
N GLY A 68 -10.07 -15.13 -9.06
CA GLY A 68 -11.08 -15.61 -10.02
C GLY A 68 -10.81 -17.05 -10.50
N GLU A 69 -11.78 -17.64 -11.19
CA GLU A 69 -11.69 -19.03 -11.69
C GLU A 69 -10.43 -19.29 -12.56
N GLN A 70 -10.02 -18.31 -13.35
CA GLN A 70 -8.77 -18.42 -14.13
C GLN A 70 -7.53 -18.48 -13.23
N GLY A 71 -7.56 -17.78 -12.09
CA GLY A 71 -6.50 -17.85 -11.09
C GLY A 71 -6.50 -19.19 -10.36
N HIS A 72 -7.66 -19.75 -10.05
CA HIS A 72 -7.77 -21.13 -9.53
C HIS A 72 -7.18 -22.16 -10.50
N MET A 73 -7.35 -21.95 -11.81
CA MET A 73 -6.70 -22.80 -12.81
C MET A 73 -5.17 -22.69 -12.77
N ALA A 74 -4.63 -21.49 -12.54
CA ALA A 74 -3.19 -21.31 -12.34
C ALA A 74 -2.69 -22.04 -11.10
N LEU A 75 -3.37 -21.89 -9.95
CA LEU A 75 -3.03 -22.61 -8.69
C LEU A 75 -3.08 -24.14 -8.87
N LEU A 76 -4.10 -24.64 -9.56
CA LEU A 76 -4.18 -26.06 -9.93
C LEU A 76 -3.01 -26.46 -10.81
N GLY A 77 -2.59 -25.59 -11.75
CA GLY A 77 -1.45 -25.81 -12.61
C GLY A 77 -0.13 -25.98 -11.85
N HIS A 78 0.11 -25.17 -10.83
CA HIS A 78 1.28 -25.31 -9.95
C HIS A 78 1.27 -26.64 -9.21
N SER A 79 0.13 -27.05 -8.64
CA SER A 79 -0.03 -28.34 -7.96
C SER A 79 0.16 -29.51 -8.91
N LEU A 80 -0.42 -29.46 -10.12
CA LEU A 80 -0.26 -30.48 -11.13
C LEU A 80 1.16 -30.55 -11.68
N ALA A 81 1.88 -29.44 -11.78
CA ALA A 81 3.28 -29.44 -12.21
C ALA A 81 4.15 -30.29 -11.29
N ALA A 82 3.94 -30.16 -9.95
CA ALA A 82 4.63 -30.99 -8.97
C ALA A 82 4.31 -32.49 -9.15
N TYR A 83 3.02 -32.84 -9.31
CA TYR A 83 2.59 -34.21 -9.54
C TYR A 83 3.14 -34.80 -10.86
N ILE A 84 3.07 -34.02 -11.96
CA ILE A 84 3.53 -34.45 -13.29
C ILE A 84 5.05 -34.65 -13.32
N SER A 85 5.80 -33.92 -12.50
CA SER A 85 7.28 -34.00 -12.46
C SER A 85 7.81 -35.41 -12.12
N VAL A 86 6.99 -36.23 -11.44
CA VAL A 86 7.36 -37.61 -11.06
C VAL A 86 7.04 -38.66 -12.12
N LEU A 87 6.46 -38.28 -13.26
CA LEU A 87 6.23 -39.19 -14.39
C LEU A 87 7.54 -39.65 -15.00
N ASP A 88 7.47 -40.83 -15.71
CA ASP A 88 8.60 -41.29 -16.49
C ASP A 88 9.06 -40.22 -17.53
N ARG A 89 10.36 -40.20 -17.82
CA ARG A 89 11.01 -39.17 -18.62
C ARG A 89 10.41 -39.02 -20.03
N GLU A 90 9.95 -40.11 -20.62
CA GLU A 90 9.43 -40.08 -22.00
C GLU A 90 8.04 -39.45 -22.03
N ARG A 91 7.14 -39.86 -21.14
CA ARG A 91 5.81 -39.26 -20.98
C ARG A 91 5.92 -37.80 -20.60
N LEU A 92 6.78 -37.47 -19.65
CA LEU A 92 7.03 -36.11 -19.22
C LEU A 92 7.50 -35.25 -20.40
N ARG A 93 8.46 -35.75 -21.24
CA ARG A 93 8.94 -35.02 -22.39
C ARG A 93 7.83 -34.76 -23.43
N LYS A 94 7.01 -35.74 -23.76
CA LYS A 94 5.90 -35.59 -24.69
C LYS A 94 4.90 -34.57 -24.21
N LEU A 95 4.47 -34.66 -22.94
CA LEU A 95 3.49 -33.77 -22.31
C LEU A 95 4.01 -32.34 -22.28
N THR A 96 5.21 -32.13 -21.72
CA THR A 96 5.77 -30.79 -21.53
C THR A 96 6.08 -30.08 -22.84
N THR A 97 6.52 -30.85 -23.86
CA THR A 97 6.73 -30.29 -25.21
C THR A 97 5.41 -29.82 -25.81
N ARG A 98 4.32 -30.58 -25.64
CA ARG A 98 3.01 -30.17 -26.13
C ARG A 98 2.50 -28.90 -25.40
N ILE A 99 2.55 -28.87 -24.06
CA ILE A 99 2.13 -27.72 -23.27
C ILE A 99 2.90 -26.46 -23.68
N LEU A 100 4.23 -26.57 -23.75
CA LEU A 100 5.09 -25.44 -24.13
C LEU A 100 4.76 -24.93 -25.57
N SER A 101 4.63 -25.86 -26.53
CA SER A 101 4.31 -25.51 -27.90
C SER A 101 2.96 -24.83 -28.05
N ASP A 102 1.91 -25.39 -27.41
CA ASP A 102 0.57 -24.82 -27.45
C ASP A 102 0.55 -23.42 -26.86
N THR A 103 1.14 -23.25 -25.63
CA THR A 103 1.17 -21.97 -24.95
C THR A 103 1.93 -20.91 -25.75
N THR A 104 3.10 -21.25 -26.28
CA THR A 104 3.90 -20.36 -27.13
C THR A 104 3.11 -19.92 -28.35
N LEU A 105 2.49 -20.86 -29.06
CA LEU A 105 1.72 -20.56 -30.28
C LEU A 105 0.52 -19.65 -29.98
N TRP A 106 -0.20 -19.90 -28.89
CA TRP A 106 -1.34 -19.05 -28.50
C TRP A 106 -0.89 -17.64 -28.12
N LEU A 107 0.15 -17.50 -27.33
CA LEU A 107 0.69 -16.18 -26.99
C LEU A 107 1.16 -15.41 -28.21
N CYS A 108 1.92 -16.07 -29.11
CA CYS A 108 2.38 -15.46 -30.35
C CYS A 108 1.20 -15.00 -31.23
N ARG A 109 0.11 -15.76 -31.30
CA ARG A 109 -1.09 -15.37 -32.06
C ARG A 109 -1.88 -14.26 -31.39
N ILE A 110 -2.11 -14.35 -30.09
CA ILE A 110 -2.89 -13.35 -29.31
C ILE A 110 -2.18 -11.99 -29.36
N PHE A 111 -0.87 -11.98 -29.13
CA PHE A 111 -0.07 -10.75 -29.07
C PHE A 111 0.63 -10.41 -30.41
N ARG A 112 0.22 -11.04 -31.51
CA ARG A 112 0.65 -10.72 -32.89
C ARG A 112 2.17 -10.77 -33.07
N TYR A 113 2.84 -11.69 -32.39
CA TYR A 113 4.27 -11.88 -32.44
C TYR A 113 4.62 -13.14 -33.24
N GLU A 114 4.56 -13.03 -34.58
CA GLU A 114 4.77 -14.16 -35.47
C GLU A 114 6.19 -14.74 -35.39
N ASN A 115 6.29 -16.06 -35.53
CA ASN A 115 7.55 -16.82 -35.50
C ASN A 115 8.37 -16.63 -34.21
N GLY A 116 7.71 -16.34 -33.09
CA GLY A 116 8.35 -16.20 -31.78
C GLY A 116 8.51 -17.51 -31.06
N SER A 117 9.56 -17.58 -30.22
CA SER A 117 9.75 -18.55 -29.14
C SER A 117 9.37 -17.90 -27.81
N ALA A 118 9.06 -18.71 -26.78
CA ALA A 118 8.69 -18.20 -25.45
C ALA A 118 9.58 -18.79 -24.36
N TYR A 119 9.98 -17.94 -23.43
CA TYR A 119 10.61 -18.31 -22.17
C TYR A 119 9.71 -17.91 -21.02
N PHE A 120 9.36 -18.88 -20.15
CA PHE A 120 8.50 -18.70 -19.00
C PHE A 120 9.34 -18.58 -17.74
N HIS A 121 9.15 -17.51 -16.97
CA HIS A 121 9.97 -17.20 -15.81
C HIS A 121 9.12 -16.65 -14.65
N GLU A 122 9.66 -16.77 -13.45
CA GLU A 122 9.01 -16.31 -12.21
C GLU A 122 9.37 -14.85 -11.89
N ASP A 123 10.64 -14.48 -12.06
CA ASP A 123 11.11 -13.09 -11.94
C ASP A 123 10.96 -12.37 -13.29
N ASP A 124 10.30 -11.22 -13.30
CA ASP A 124 10.03 -10.43 -14.50
C ASP A 124 11.29 -9.81 -15.16
N ARG A 125 12.48 -9.93 -14.52
CA ARG A 125 13.79 -9.50 -15.04
C ARG A 125 14.62 -10.63 -15.62
N ASP A 126 14.43 -11.87 -15.17
CA ASP A 126 15.25 -13.02 -15.58
C ASP A 126 15.19 -13.28 -17.08
N GLY A 127 14.00 -13.11 -17.70
CA GLY A 127 13.83 -13.24 -19.13
C GLY A 127 14.70 -12.28 -19.94
N LEU A 128 14.81 -11.04 -19.48
CA LEU A 128 15.64 -10.02 -20.13
C LEU A 128 17.15 -10.31 -19.95
N VAL A 129 17.57 -10.81 -18.77
CA VAL A 129 18.95 -11.30 -18.58
C VAL A 129 19.31 -12.36 -19.60
N LYS A 130 18.42 -13.33 -19.86
CA LYS A 130 18.64 -14.40 -20.84
C LYS A 130 18.59 -13.91 -22.28
N VAL A 131 17.71 -12.97 -22.59
CA VAL A 131 17.69 -12.29 -23.89
C VAL A 131 19.00 -11.54 -24.14
N CYS A 132 19.53 -10.85 -23.14
CA CYS A 132 20.83 -10.18 -23.25
C CYS A 132 21.99 -11.18 -23.46
N ARG A 133 21.96 -12.33 -22.76
CA ARG A 133 22.92 -13.43 -23.03
C ARG A 133 22.81 -13.95 -24.46
N LEU A 134 21.60 -14.07 -24.99
CA LEU A 134 21.37 -14.44 -26.38
C LEU A 134 22.02 -13.42 -27.34
N ALA A 135 21.77 -12.13 -27.11
CA ALA A 135 22.37 -11.07 -27.93
C ALA A 135 23.91 -11.07 -27.82
N ILE A 136 24.48 -11.32 -26.65
CA ILE A 136 25.94 -11.47 -26.47
C ILE A 136 26.43 -12.67 -27.28
N ASN A 137 25.84 -13.85 -27.11
CA ASN A 137 26.26 -15.06 -27.85
C ASN A 137 26.14 -14.89 -29.38
N ALA A 138 25.14 -14.14 -29.84
CA ALA A 138 24.97 -13.89 -31.27
C ALA A 138 25.97 -12.87 -31.86
N ARG A 139 26.49 -11.95 -31.02
CA ARG A 139 27.38 -10.87 -31.49
C ARG A 139 28.87 -11.14 -31.24
N TYR A 140 29.20 -12.03 -30.30
CA TYR A 140 30.55 -12.41 -29.96
C TYR A 140 30.74 -13.91 -30.20
N GLU A 141 31.19 -14.26 -31.39
CA GLU A 141 31.33 -15.66 -31.84
C GLU A 141 32.22 -16.50 -30.90
N GLU A 142 33.25 -15.89 -30.32
CA GLU A 142 34.17 -16.54 -29.41
C GLU A 142 33.70 -16.59 -27.95
N TYR A 143 32.54 -15.98 -27.62
CA TYR A 143 32.04 -15.90 -26.24
C TYR A 143 31.78 -17.27 -25.61
N THR A 144 31.32 -18.25 -26.39
CA THR A 144 31.08 -19.63 -25.93
C THR A 144 32.38 -20.38 -25.57
N THR A 145 33.53 -19.99 -26.14
CA THR A 145 34.82 -20.63 -25.95
C THR A 145 35.72 -19.88 -24.97
N GLU A 146 35.74 -18.56 -25.02
CA GLU A 146 36.65 -17.70 -24.25
C GLU A 146 35.96 -16.98 -23.07
N GLY A 147 34.60 -17.03 -23.02
CA GLY A 147 33.85 -16.43 -21.95
C GLY A 147 33.99 -14.90 -21.88
N TYR A 148 33.99 -14.35 -20.68
CA TYR A 148 34.00 -12.90 -20.44
C TYR A 148 35.24 -12.17 -20.96
N ALA A 149 36.34 -12.88 -21.24
CA ALA A 149 37.53 -12.25 -21.77
C ALA A 149 37.30 -11.52 -23.10
N VAL A 150 36.42 -12.08 -23.94
CA VAL A 150 36.04 -11.49 -25.24
C VAL A 150 35.34 -10.14 -25.07
N LEU A 151 34.53 -9.98 -24.01
CA LEU A 151 33.79 -8.73 -23.77
C LEU A 151 34.72 -7.55 -23.41
N SER A 152 35.95 -7.86 -22.93
CA SER A 152 36.94 -6.84 -22.60
C SER A 152 37.58 -6.23 -23.86
N SER A 153 37.62 -6.98 -24.99
CA SER A 153 38.18 -6.50 -26.24
C SER A 153 37.28 -5.47 -26.93
N LYS A 154 35.97 -5.63 -26.78
CA LYS A 154 34.95 -4.73 -27.33
C LYS A 154 33.77 -4.68 -26.38
N GLN A 155 33.71 -3.65 -25.54
CA GLN A 155 32.73 -3.53 -24.47
C GLN A 155 31.31 -3.47 -25.00
N PRO A 156 30.38 -4.36 -24.56
CA PRO A 156 28.98 -4.29 -24.95
C PRO A 156 28.28 -3.10 -24.30
N MET A 157 27.39 -2.45 -25.03
CA MET A 157 26.58 -1.34 -24.55
C MET A 157 25.11 -1.70 -24.51
N ILE A 158 24.46 -1.44 -23.39
CA ILE A 158 23.04 -1.60 -23.15
C ILE A 158 22.43 -0.20 -23.01
N TYR A 159 21.46 0.12 -23.83
CA TYR A 159 20.75 1.39 -23.79
C TYR A 159 19.37 1.18 -23.15
N GLN A 160 18.97 2.05 -22.25
CA GLN A 160 17.64 2.05 -21.65
C GLN A 160 17.08 3.47 -21.55
N SER A 161 15.76 3.59 -21.51
CA SER A 161 15.08 4.85 -21.21
C SER A 161 15.29 5.27 -19.75
N ALA A 162 15.41 6.56 -19.47
CA ALA A 162 15.37 7.08 -18.11
C ALA A 162 14.05 6.73 -17.39
N SER A 163 12.95 6.59 -18.15
CA SER A 163 11.63 6.17 -17.62
C SER A 163 11.42 4.66 -17.58
N CYS A 164 12.47 3.82 -17.69
CA CYS A 164 12.34 2.38 -17.51
C CYS A 164 12.17 1.99 -16.05
N ARG A 165 11.95 0.71 -15.79
CA ARG A 165 11.86 0.18 -14.41
C ARG A 165 13.12 0.51 -13.60
N PRO A 166 12.98 1.05 -12.37
CA PRO A 166 14.11 1.41 -11.53
C PRO A 166 15.05 0.22 -11.29
N GLY A 167 16.36 0.46 -11.39
CA GLY A 167 17.40 -0.55 -11.15
C GLY A 167 17.50 -1.65 -12.20
N LEU A 168 16.72 -1.65 -13.29
CA LEU A 168 16.74 -2.71 -14.30
C LEU A 168 18.12 -2.86 -14.96
N GLY A 169 18.71 -1.78 -15.46
CA GLY A 169 20.02 -1.83 -16.12
C GLY A 169 21.13 -2.24 -15.18
N GLN A 170 21.13 -1.76 -13.93
CA GLN A 170 22.07 -2.17 -12.88
C GLN A 170 21.95 -3.67 -12.59
N HIS A 171 20.72 -4.18 -12.50
CA HIS A 171 20.47 -5.60 -12.31
C HIS A 171 21.04 -6.42 -13.49
N LEU A 172 20.81 -5.99 -14.73
CA LEU A 172 21.36 -6.65 -15.93
C LEU A 172 22.89 -6.68 -15.90
N CYS A 173 23.54 -5.55 -15.64
CA CYS A 173 25.00 -5.48 -15.56
C CYS A 173 25.53 -6.43 -14.47
N SER A 174 24.92 -6.45 -13.29
CA SER A 174 25.29 -7.34 -12.19
C SER A 174 25.13 -8.82 -12.57
N GLN A 175 24.00 -9.21 -13.16
CA GLN A 175 23.73 -10.60 -13.55
C GLN A 175 24.56 -11.11 -14.73
N LEU A 176 25.08 -10.20 -15.53
CA LEU A 176 25.90 -10.50 -16.70
C LEU A 176 27.41 -10.31 -16.43
N GLY A 177 27.78 -9.82 -15.26
CA GLY A 177 29.17 -9.51 -14.93
C GLY A 177 29.72 -8.34 -15.77
N LEU A 178 28.86 -7.42 -16.21
CA LEU A 178 29.25 -6.25 -16.99
C LEU A 178 29.51 -5.06 -16.06
N PRO A 179 30.48 -4.18 -16.38
CA PRO A 179 30.65 -2.94 -15.63
C PRO A 179 29.48 -1.98 -15.86
N LEU A 180 29.16 -1.13 -14.91
CA LEU A 180 28.09 -0.12 -15.05
C LEU A 180 28.34 0.86 -16.21
N SER A 181 29.60 1.02 -16.65
CA SER A 181 29.93 1.76 -17.86
C SER A 181 29.42 1.14 -19.16
N SER A 182 28.89 -0.10 -19.11
CA SER A 182 28.17 -0.75 -20.21
C SER A 182 26.71 -0.32 -20.28
N LEU A 183 26.22 0.42 -19.29
CA LEU A 183 24.84 0.92 -19.26
C LEU A 183 24.81 2.38 -19.67
N CYS A 184 23.97 2.70 -20.66
CA CYS A 184 23.68 4.05 -21.10
C CYS A 184 22.19 4.36 -20.88
N THR A 185 21.90 5.29 -19.97
CA THR A 185 20.53 5.75 -19.72
C THR A 185 20.25 6.97 -20.60
N VAL A 186 19.24 6.85 -21.44
CA VAL A 186 18.85 7.89 -22.41
C VAL A 186 17.76 8.75 -21.79
N PRO A 187 17.96 10.08 -21.71
CA PRO A 187 16.95 11.01 -21.17
C PRO A 187 15.65 11.00 -21.98
N CYS A 188 14.56 11.35 -21.30
CA CYS A 188 13.23 11.44 -21.89
C CYS A 188 12.78 12.90 -22.05
N ASN A 189 13.11 13.78 -21.08
CA ASN A 189 12.64 15.16 -21.03
C ASN A 189 13.67 16.10 -21.61
N THR A 190 13.80 16.09 -22.94
CA THR A 190 14.71 16.99 -23.65
C THR A 190 13.93 18.04 -24.44
N ILE A 191 14.59 19.13 -24.85
CA ILE A 191 13.99 20.19 -25.68
C ILE A 191 13.35 19.63 -26.95
N PHE A 192 13.85 18.51 -27.47
CA PHE A 192 13.38 17.84 -28.70
C PHE A 192 12.66 16.52 -28.43
N GLY A 193 12.66 16.04 -27.17
CA GLY A 193 11.91 14.87 -26.73
C GLY A 193 10.48 15.21 -26.37
N SER A 194 9.56 14.29 -26.57
CA SER A 194 8.26 14.39 -25.89
C SER A 194 8.39 13.90 -24.45
N GLN A 195 7.59 14.49 -23.55
CA GLN A 195 7.59 14.10 -22.14
C GLN A 195 7.49 12.59 -21.99
N HIS A 196 8.34 12.02 -21.12
CA HIS A 196 8.35 10.59 -20.75
C HIS A 196 8.64 9.58 -21.87
N GLN A 197 9.00 10.02 -23.09
CA GLN A 197 9.45 9.14 -24.19
C GLN A 197 10.94 9.34 -24.44
N MET A 198 11.63 8.23 -24.74
CA MET A 198 13.06 8.24 -25.05
C MET A 198 13.39 9.22 -26.19
N ASP A 199 14.42 10.04 -26.00
CA ASP A 199 14.93 10.91 -27.07
C ASP A 199 15.72 10.13 -28.11
N VAL A 200 15.09 9.86 -29.25
CA VAL A 200 15.67 9.07 -30.34
C VAL A 200 16.87 9.76 -30.99
N ALA A 201 16.87 11.11 -31.06
CA ALA A 201 17.97 11.85 -31.67
C ALA A 201 19.23 11.80 -30.79
N LEU A 202 19.04 11.94 -29.48
CA LEU A 202 20.14 11.81 -28.54
C LEU A 202 20.65 10.37 -28.48
N LEU A 203 19.76 9.37 -28.52
CA LEU A 203 20.16 7.95 -28.60
C LEU A 203 21.04 7.69 -29.83
N ASP A 204 20.66 8.17 -31.02
CA ASP A 204 21.48 7.99 -32.24
C ASP A 204 22.88 8.61 -32.09
N LYS A 205 22.97 9.78 -31.46
CA LYS A 205 24.25 10.43 -31.16
C LYS A 205 25.09 9.59 -30.20
N LEU A 206 24.51 9.11 -29.10
CA LEU A 206 25.21 8.28 -28.10
C LEU A 206 25.70 6.95 -28.71
N ILE A 207 24.90 6.32 -29.56
CA ILE A 207 25.31 5.10 -30.29
C ILE A 207 26.55 5.36 -31.16
N LYS A 208 26.56 6.47 -31.91
CA LYS A 208 27.70 6.86 -32.74
C LYS A 208 28.95 7.13 -31.93
N GLU A 209 28.82 7.87 -30.83
CA GLU A 209 29.93 8.13 -29.90
C GLU A 209 30.51 6.83 -29.30
N ASP A 210 29.67 5.87 -28.93
CA ASP A 210 30.11 4.57 -28.42
C ASP A 210 30.81 3.73 -29.50
N ILE A 211 30.31 3.75 -30.74
CA ILE A 211 30.98 3.09 -31.89
C ILE A 211 32.34 3.71 -32.15
N ASP A 212 32.45 5.04 -32.15
CA ASP A 212 33.70 5.78 -32.37
C ASP A 212 34.71 5.48 -31.22
N ALA A 213 34.20 5.26 -30.00
CA ALA A 213 35.00 4.81 -28.85
C ALA A 213 35.39 3.34 -28.87
N GLY A 214 35.04 2.59 -29.94
CA GLY A 214 35.36 1.16 -30.11
C GLY A 214 34.48 0.21 -29.30
N LYS A 215 33.38 0.68 -28.72
CA LYS A 215 32.39 -0.15 -28.00
C LYS A 215 31.41 -0.82 -28.98
N LEU A 216 30.67 -1.82 -28.51
CA LEU A 216 29.65 -2.53 -29.29
C LEU A 216 28.23 -2.23 -28.79
N PRO A 217 27.43 -1.43 -29.50
CA PRO A 217 26.00 -1.34 -29.24
C PRO A 217 25.35 -2.72 -29.34
N LEU A 218 24.75 -3.21 -28.24
CA LEU A 218 24.27 -4.59 -28.13
C LEU A 218 22.74 -4.67 -28.01
N LEU A 219 22.18 -3.97 -27.04
CA LEU A 219 20.78 -4.09 -26.64
C LEU A 219 20.18 -2.71 -26.38
N LEU A 220 18.96 -2.49 -26.89
CA LEU A 220 18.11 -1.36 -26.53
C LEU A 220 16.86 -1.86 -25.85
N ILE A 221 16.55 -1.32 -24.66
CA ILE A 221 15.34 -1.59 -23.90
C ILE A 221 14.40 -0.40 -24.08
N ALA A 222 13.25 -0.62 -24.71
CA ALA A 222 12.23 0.38 -24.98
C ALA A 222 10.91 0.04 -24.28
N ASN A 223 10.12 1.07 -23.97
CA ASN A 223 8.86 0.93 -23.24
C ASN A 223 7.65 0.94 -24.19
N ALA A 224 6.76 -0.02 -24.01
CA ALA A 224 5.38 0.01 -24.48
C ALA A 224 4.45 0.14 -23.28
N GLY A 225 4.49 1.30 -22.61
CA GLY A 225 3.86 1.58 -21.34
C GLY A 225 4.88 1.66 -20.21
N THR A 226 5.43 2.86 -19.96
CA THR A 226 6.35 3.10 -18.86
C THR A 226 5.71 2.76 -17.52
N PRO A 227 6.47 2.29 -16.53
CA PRO A 227 5.92 1.90 -15.21
C PRO A 227 5.14 3.02 -14.52
N GLY A 228 5.63 4.25 -14.62
CA GLY A 228 4.98 5.41 -14.02
C GLY A 228 3.71 5.84 -14.76
N ALA A 229 3.86 6.21 -16.02
CA ALA A 229 2.82 6.95 -16.77
C ALA A 229 2.13 6.13 -17.87
N GLY A 230 2.58 4.92 -18.17
CA GLY A 230 2.03 4.12 -19.27
C GLY A 230 2.37 4.65 -20.68
N HIS A 231 3.37 5.53 -20.82
CA HIS A 231 3.76 6.08 -22.13
C HIS A 231 4.52 5.05 -22.99
N THR A 232 4.26 5.09 -24.28
CA THR A 232 4.94 4.24 -25.25
C THR A 232 6.02 5.02 -26.00
N ASP A 233 7.25 4.50 -26.02
CA ASP A 233 8.35 5.05 -26.80
C ASP A 233 8.05 5.05 -28.30
N LYS A 234 8.79 5.83 -29.08
CA LYS A 234 8.66 5.89 -30.55
C LYS A 234 9.20 4.61 -31.21
N LEU A 235 8.59 3.46 -30.89
CA LEU A 235 9.08 2.11 -31.21
C LEU A 235 9.43 1.89 -32.68
N SER A 236 8.67 2.48 -33.62
CA SER A 236 8.97 2.38 -35.05
C SER A 236 10.33 3.00 -35.40
N ARG A 237 10.61 4.18 -34.84
CA ARG A 237 11.89 4.88 -35.07
C ARG A 237 13.03 4.19 -34.35
N LEU A 238 12.79 3.69 -33.11
CA LEU A 238 13.78 2.91 -32.41
C LEU A 238 14.13 1.63 -33.14
N LYS A 239 13.15 0.93 -33.73
CA LYS A 239 13.44 -0.27 -34.56
C LYS A 239 14.27 0.06 -35.81
N GLU A 240 13.96 1.14 -36.54
CA GLU A 240 14.75 1.61 -37.67
C GLU A 240 16.22 1.86 -37.26
N LEU A 241 16.43 2.52 -36.10
CA LEU A 241 17.77 2.79 -35.58
C LEU A 241 18.49 1.50 -35.17
N CYS A 242 17.79 0.58 -34.51
CA CYS A 242 18.35 -0.72 -34.14
C CYS A 242 18.77 -1.53 -35.35
N ASP A 243 17.98 -1.54 -36.43
CA ASP A 243 18.30 -2.24 -37.65
C ASP A 243 19.55 -1.64 -38.35
N GLN A 244 19.71 -0.31 -38.34
CA GLN A 244 20.89 0.36 -38.90
C GLN A 244 22.20 -0.03 -38.19
N HIS A 245 22.16 -0.20 -36.89
CA HIS A 245 23.35 -0.49 -36.06
C HIS A 245 23.41 -1.95 -35.60
N SER A 246 22.50 -2.81 -36.04
CA SER A 246 22.37 -4.22 -35.65
C SER A 246 22.26 -4.38 -34.11
N ILE A 247 21.47 -3.54 -33.45
CA ILE A 247 21.18 -3.58 -32.05
C ILE A 247 19.94 -4.43 -31.80
N TRP A 248 19.96 -5.27 -30.79
CA TRP A 248 18.79 -6.05 -30.36
C TRP A 248 17.76 -5.13 -29.69
N LEU A 249 16.55 -5.06 -30.24
CA LEU A 249 15.45 -4.30 -29.61
C LEU A 249 14.61 -5.19 -28.73
N HIS A 250 14.59 -4.92 -27.42
CA HIS A 250 13.67 -5.49 -26.45
C HIS A 250 12.59 -4.48 -26.08
N VAL A 251 11.33 -4.93 -26.01
CA VAL A 251 10.20 -4.07 -25.63
C VAL A 251 9.47 -4.66 -24.43
N GLU A 252 9.20 -3.84 -23.41
CA GLU A 252 8.40 -4.21 -22.25
C GLU A 252 7.37 -3.14 -21.92
N GLY A 253 6.37 -3.47 -21.12
CA GLY A 253 5.39 -2.50 -20.60
C GLY A 253 3.95 -2.97 -20.67
N VAL A 254 3.11 -2.28 -19.90
CA VAL A 254 1.70 -2.65 -19.67
C VAL A 254 0.85 -2.57 -20.96
N ASN A 255 1.20 -1.66 -21.87
CA ASN A 255 0.43 -1.43 -23.10
C ASN A 255 0.52 -2.61 -24.09
N LEU A 256 1.51 -3.52 -23.93
CA LEU A 256 1.60 -4.75 -24.70
C LEU A 256 0.34 -5.63 -24.56
N ALA A 257 -0.37 -5.55 -23.42
CA ALA A 257 -1.64 -6.24 -23.24
C ALA A 257 -2.66 -5.87 -24.33
N THR A 258 -2.66 -4.63 -24.78
CA THR A 258 -3.61 -4.13 -25.77
C THR A 258 -3.42 -4.73 -27.16
N LEU A 259 -2.26 -5.39 -27.44
CA LEU A 259 -2.03 -6.14 -28.67
C LEU A 259 -3.07 -7.26 -28.89
N ALA A 260 -3.69 -7.75 -27.82
CA ALA A 260 -4.78 -8.72 -27.89
C ALA A 260 -6.10 -8.12 -28.40
N LEU A 261 -6.27 -6.80 -28.40
CA LEU A 261 -7.49 -6.12 -28.82
C LEU A 261 -7.58 -6.01 -30.36
N ALA A 262 -8.81 -5.86 -30.86
CA ALA A 262 -9.04 -5.68 -32.29
C ALA A 262 -8.42 -4.37 -32.83
N GLN A 263 -8.58 -3.29 -32.04
CA GLN A 263 -8.02 -1.97 -32.35
C GLN A 263 -6.82 -1.73 -31.42
N VAL A 264 -5.67 -1.46 -32.00
CA VAL A 264 -4.41 -1.19 -31.30
C VAL A 264 -3.79 0.06 -31.90
N THR A 265 -3.23 0.94 -31.07
CA THR A 265 -2.52 2.12 -31.56
C THR A 265 -1.30 1.73 -32.40
N SER A 266 -0.96 2.53 -33.41
CA SER A 266 0.19 2.26 -34.28
C SER A 266 1.51 2.24 -33.48
N ALA A 267 1.60 3.03 -32.41
CA ALA A 267 2.75 3.07 -31.50
C ALA A 267 2.97 1.70 -30.83
N VAL A 268 1.94 1.12 -30.22
CA VAL A 268 2.03 -0.21 -29.58
C VAL A 268 2.16 -1.32 -30.61
N MET A 269 1.49 -1.21 -31.75
CA MET A 269 1.62 -2.20 -32.85
C MET A 269 3.07 -2.33 -33.32
N ALA A 270 3.87 -1.28 -33.29
CA ALA A 270 5.28 -1.33 -33.64
C ALA A 270 6.10 -2.30 -32.76
N ALA A 271 5.67 -2.59 -31.54
CA ALA A 271 6.31 -3.57 -30.66
C ALA A 271 6.36 -4.97 -31.28
N THR A 272 5.39 -5.31 -32.13
CA THR A 272 5.37 -6.62 -32.82
C THR A 272 6.57 -6.86 -33.74
N ARG A 273 7.31 -5.80 -34.08
CA ARG A 273 8.55 -5.89 -34.91
C ARG A 273 9.83 -5.98 -34.07
N SER A 274 9.75 -5.91 -32.75
CA SER A 274 10.93 -6.04 -31.88
C SER A 274 11.55 -7.43 -31.98
N ASP A 275 12.81 -7.55 -31.57
CA ASP A 275 13.53 -8.84 -31.56
C ASP A 275 13.12 -9.68 -30.33
N SER A 276 12.65 -9.01 -29.27
CA SER A 276 12.01 -9.66 -28.12
C SER A 276 11.05 -8.72 -27.41
N MET A 277 10.11 -9.29 -26.64
CA MET A 277 9.22 -8.53 -25.75
C MET A 277 8.91 -9.34 -24.48
N THR A 278 8.71 -8.64 -23.37
CA THR A 278 8.27 -9.26 -22.12
C THR A 278 6.79 -8.98 -21.88
N LEU A 279 6.00 -10.04 -21.76
CA LEU A 279 4.58 -10.02 -21.42
C LEU A 279 4.40 -10.39 -19.94
N THR A 280 3.45 -9.78 -19.27
CA THR A 280 3.09 -10.06 -17.86
C THR A 280 1.65 -10.57 -17.71
N PRO A 281 1.31 -11.72 -18.32
CA PRO A 281 -0.08 -12.22 -18.36
C PRO A 281 -0.63 -12.53 -16.97
N GLY A 282 0.22 -12.86 -15.99
CA GLY A 282 -0.18 -13.08 -14.62
C GLY A 282 -0.87 -11.86 -14.01
N ARG A 283 -0.31 -10.68 -14.22
CA ARG A 283 -0.89 -9.41 -13.75
C ARG A 283 -2.17 -9.05 -14.50
N TRP A 284 -2.13 -9.15 -15.85
CA TRP A 284 -3.26 -8.74 -16.70
C TRP A 284 -4.51 -9.60 -16.54
N LEU A 285 -4.32 -10.87 -16.17
CA LEU A 285 -5.40 -11.86 -16.07
C LEU A 285 -5.69 -12.31 -14.65
N GLY A 286 -4.95 -11.79 -13.65
CA GLY A 286 -5.10 -12.17 -12.23
C GLY A 286 -4.72 -13.64 -12.00
N LEU A 287 -3.52 -14.05 -12.42
CA LEU A 287 -3.03 -15.42 -12.29
C LEU A 287 -1.95 -15.50 -11.22
N PRO A 288 -2.23 -16.12 -10.05
CA PRO A 288 -1.24 -16.25 -8.97
C PRO A 288 0.02 -17.00 -9.42
N ALA A 289 1.18 -16.49 -9.03
CA ALA A 289 2.50 -17.05 -9.30
C ALA A 289 2.83 -17.29 -10.81
N VAL A 290 2.09 -16.64 -11.70
CA VAL A 290 2.41 -16.55 -13.14
C VAL A 290 2.92 -15.15 -13.41
N THR A 291 4.23 -14.97 -13.48
CA THR A 291 4.83 -13.63 -13.52
C THR A 291 4.99 -13.09 -14.93
N ALA A 292 5.87 -13.67 -15.73
CA ALA A 292 6.21 -13.12 -17.02
C ALA A 292 6.54 -14.18 -18.07
N VAL A 293 6.42 -13.77 -19.33
CA VAL A 293 6.83 -14.56 -20.50
C VAL A 293 7.61 -13.65 -21.43
N SER A 294 8.85 -14.01 -21.74
CA SER A 294 9.62 -13.32 -22.77
C SER A 294 9.43 -14.03 -24.11
N LEU A 295 8.84 -13.33 -25.06
CA LEU A 295 8.78 -13.74 -26.46
C LEU A 295 10.04 -13.21 -27.18
N TYR A 296 10.67 -14.04 -27.98
CA TYR A 296 11.89 -13.66 -28.69
C TYR A 296 11.98 -14.37 -30.08
N ARG A 297 12.71 -13.77 -30.98
CA ARG A 297 13.02 -14.33 -32.32
C ARG A 297 14.49 -14.63 -32.43
N HIS A 298 14.82 -15.86 -32.67
CA HIS A 298 16.17 -16.28 -33.02
C HIS A 298 16.14 -17.63 -33.76
N GLU A 299 16.86 -17.72 -34.85
CA GLU A 299 16.82 -18.90 -35.71
C GLU A 299 17.67 -20.06 -35.19
N ASP A 300 18.74 -19.77 -34.45
CA ASP A 300 19.64 -20.80 -33.90
C ASP A 300 19.23 -21.32 -32.51
N PRO A 301 18.72 -22.57 -32.46
CA PRO A 301 18.35 -23.21 -31.19
C PRO A 301 19.54 -23.44 -30.25
N ALA A 302 20.78 -23.58 -30.76
CA ALA A 302 21.95 -23.80 -29.94
C ALA A 302 22.30 -22.54 -29.12
N LEU A 303 22.21 -21.35 -29.73
CA LEU A 303 22.42 -20.09 -29.04
C LEU A 303 21.32 -19.82 -27.99
N SER A 304 20.07 -20.17 -28.31
CA SER A 304 18.96 -20.08 -27.36
C SER A 304 19.17 -21.00 -26.14
N LEU A 305 19.73 -22.21 -26.37
CA LEU A 305 20.09 -23.13 -25.29
C LEU A 305 21.27 -22.58 -24.45
N ALA A 306 22.30 -22.08 -25.11
CA ALA A 306 23.48 -21.49 -24.44
C ALA A 306 23.10 -20.28 -23.59
N ALA A 307 22.16 -19.46 -24.04
CA ALA A 307 21.63 -18.33 -23.30
C ALA A 307 20.72 -18.73 -22.13
N GLY A 308 20.25 -19.98 -22.07
CA GLY A 308 19.34 -20.49 -21.06
C GLY A 308 17.86 -20.13 -21.31
N LEU A 309 17.49 -19.74 -22.54
CA LEU A 309 16.11 -19.49 -22.97
C LEU A 309 15.34 -20.77 -23.25
N THR A 310 16.05 -21.86 -23.56
CA THR A 310 15.49 -23.20 -23.68
C THR A 310 16.21 -24.16 -22.76
N SER A 311 15.55 -25.22 -22.34
CA SER A 311 16.14 -26.24 -21.47
C SER A 311 15.96 -27.64 -22.06
N SER A 312 17.00 -28.46 -21.88
CA SER A 312 16.94 -29.89 -22.18
C SER A 312 16.17 -30.69 -21.13
N GLN A 313 15.92 -30.09 -19.95
CA GLN A 313 15.21 -30.72 -18.84
C GLN A 313 13.69 -30.58 -19.02
N PRO A 314 12.94 -31.70 -19.11
CA PRO A 314 11.49 -31.60 -19.31
C PRO A 314 10.76 -30.93 -18.15
N VAL A 315 11.24 -31.06 -16.92
CA VAL A 315 10.62 -30.47 -15.72
C VAL A 315 10.56 -28.95 -15.81
N GLU A 316 11.60 -28.31 -16.32
CA GLU A 316 11.61 -26.84 -16.44
C GLU A 316 10.54 -26.30 -17.41
N LYS A 317 10.13 -27.11 -18.37
CA LYS A 317 9.04 -26.77 -19.31
C LYS A 317 7.66 -26.76 -18.64
N LEU A 318 7.53 -27.36 -17.44
CA LEU A 318 6.29 -27.33 -16.66
C LEU A 318 5.92 -25.93 -16.15
N ARG A 319 6.86 -24.97 -16.16
CA ARG A 319 6.57 -23.57 -15.84
C ARG A 319 5.48 -22.96 -16.73
N ALA A 320 5.27 -23.51 -17.93
CA ALA A 320 4.18 -23.08 -18.81
C ALA A 320 2.80 -23.63 -18.39
N LEU A 321 2.73 -24.67 -17.54
CA LEU A 321 1.49 -25.39 -17.26
C LEU A 321 0.43 -24.52 -16.55
N PRO A 322 0.76 -23.70 -15.53
CA PRO A 322 -0.24 -22.84 -14.89
C PRO A 322 -0.89 -21.87 -15.87
N LEU A 323 -0.08 -21.23 -16.70
CA LEU A 323 -0.58 -20.32 -17.74
C LEU A 323 -1.37 -21.10 -18.81
N TRP A 324 -0.90 -22.26 -19.24
CA TRP A 324 -1.61 -23.10 -20.22
C TRP A 324 -3.03 -23.44 -19.77
N LEU A 325 -3.22 -23.83 -18.49
CA LEU A 325 -4.55 -24.14 -17.93
C LEU A 325 -5.44 -22.90 -17.90
N SER A 326 -4.90 -21.76 -17.46
CA SER A 326 -5.66 -20.52 -17.41
C SER A 326 -6.05 -20.00 -18.80
N LEU A 327 -5.16 -20.12 -19.78
CA LEU A 327 -5.46 -19.77 -21.17
C LEU A 327 -6.52 -20.70 -21.79
N GLN A 328 -6.49 -22.01 -21.47
CA GLN A 328 -7.53 -22.95 -21.89
C GLN A 328 -8.88 -22.60 -21.27
N TYR A 329 -8.91 -22.24 -19.99
CA TYR A 329 -10.13 -21.86 -19.30
C TYR A 329 -10.75 -20.58 -19.88
N LEU A 330 -9.96 -19.54 -20.08
CA LEU A 330 -10.42 -18.25 -20.59
C LEU A 330 -10.77 -18.31 -22.09
N GLY A 331 -10.01 -19.08 -22.86
CA GLY A 331 -10.05 -19.00 -24.31
C GLY A 331 -9.67 -17.61 -24.83
N HIS A 332 -9.63 -17.45 -26.14
CA HIS A 332 -9.32 -16.16 -26.77
C HIS A 332 -10.29 -15.05 -26.36
N ASN A 333 -11.59 -15.35 -26.35
CA ASN A 333 -12.62 -14.34 -26.03
C ASN A 333 -12.55 -13.87 -24.58
N GLY A 334 -12.32 -14.76 -23.62
CA GLY A 334 -12.19 -14.41 -22.22
C GLY A 334 -10.97 -13.52 -21.95
N ILE A 335 -9.82 -13.80 -22.60
CA ILE A 335 -8.62 -12.97 -22.52
C ILE A 335 -8.91 -11.56 -23.06
N VAL A 336 -9.48 -11.48 -24.26
CA VAL A 336 -9.83 -10.19 -24.88
C VAL A 336 -10.83 -9.42 -24.04
N GLN A 337 -11.85 -10.08 -23.49
CA GLN A 337 -12.83 -9.42 -22.62
C GLN A 337 -12.19 -8.83 -21.36
N LYS A 338 -11.28 -9.56 -20.68
CA LYS A 338 -10.60 -9.02 -19.49
C LYS A 338 -9.76 -7.79 -19.80
N ILE A 339 -8.97 -7.85 -20.86
CA ILE A 339 -8.15 -6.71 -21.30
C ILE A 339 -9.02 -5.53 -21.75
N LYS A 340 -10.11 -5.81 -22.47
CA LYS A 340 -11.07 -4.79 -22.91
C LYS A 340 -11.78 -4.13 -21.74
N HIS A 341 -12.17 -4.92 -20.72
CA HIS A 341 -12.80 -4.40 -19.51
C HIS A 341 -11.86 -3.42 -18.80
N ALA A 342 -10.62 -3.82 -18.56
CA ALA A 342 -9.63 -2.95 -17.91
C ALA A 342 -9.37 -1.66 -18.73
N ALA A 343 -9.26 -1.76 -20.06
CA ALA A 343 -9.11 -0.57 -20.90
C ALA A 343 -10.36 0.34 -20.87
N ALA A 344 -11.57 -0.24 -20.77
CA ALA A 344 -12.80 0.53 -20.64
C ALA A 344 -12.91 1.27 -19.31
N LEU A 345 -12.42 0.70 -18.21
CA LEU A 345 -12.35 1.38 -16.90
C LEU A 345 -11.46 2.63 -16.96
N SER A 346 -10.29 2.55 -17.62
CA SER A 346 -9.42 3.73 -17.83
C SER A 346 -10.12 4.83 -18.61
N GLN A 347 -10.80 4.48 -19.70
CA GLN A 347 -11.54 5.44 -20.50
C GLN A 347 -12.70 6.06 -19.72
N HIS A 348 -13.41 5.26 -18.92
CA HIS A 348 -14.51 5.72 -18.08
C HIS A 348 -14.03 6.74 -17.06
N LEU A 349 -12.94 6.45 -16.32
CA LEU A 349 -12.35 7.38 -15.39
C LEU A 349 -11.90 8.69 -16.09
N LEU A 350 -11.19 8.59 -17.21
CA LEU A 350 -10.70 9.75 -17.94
C LEU A 350 -11.84 10.69 -18.40
N LEU A 351 -12.95 10.11 -18.84
CA LEU A 351 -14.15 10.88 -19.22
C LEU A 351 -14.76 11.62 -18.03
N LYS A 352 -14.84 10.95 -16.87
CA LYS A 352 -15.37 11.54 -15.64
C LYS A 352 -14.46 12.66 -15.10
N LEU A 353 -13.14 12.44 -15.08
CA LEU A 353 -12.16 13.43 -14.60
C LEU A 353 -12.20 14.74 -15.37
N LYS A 354 -12.55 14.74 -16.66
CA LYS A 354 -12.71 15.97 -17.46
C LYS A 354 -13.76 16.93 -16.91
N SER A 355 -14.71 16.44 -16.11
CA SER A 355 -15.74 17.25 -15.47
C SER A 355 -15.41 17.71 -14.06
N VAL A 356 -14.30 17.24 -13.49
CA VAL A 356 -13.88 17.58 -12.12
C VAL A 356 -13.00 18.82 -12.16
N ALA A 357 -13.44 19.87 -11.48
CA ALA A 357 -12.66 21.09 -11.33
C ALA A 357 -11.39 20.83 -10.50
N CYS A 358 -10.35 21.62 -10.71
CA CYS A 358 -9.10 21.55 -9.94
C CYS A 358 -8.33 20.21 -10.06
N VAL A 359 -8.66 19.38 -11.04
CA VAL A 359 -7.94 18.13 -11.32
C VAL A 359 -7.31 18.23 -12.70
N ARG A 360 -5.99 18.03 -12.74
CA ARG A 360 -5.22 17.96 -13.98
C ARG A 360 -4.96 16.51 -14.32
N THR A 361 -5.14 16.13 -15.60
CA THR A 361 -4.75 14.82 -16.12
C THR A 361 -3.51 14.96 -17.00
N SER A 362 -2.61 13.97 -16.99
CA SER A 362 -1.39 14.03 -17.82
C SER A 362 -1.65 13.75 -19.31
N VAL A 363 -2.82 13.22 -19.63
CA VAL A 363 -3.16 12.74 -20.97
C VAL A 363 -3.95 13.81 -21.71
N GLU A 364 -3.26 14.71 -22.42
CA GLU A 364 -3.93 15.68 -23.32
C GLU A 364 -4.31 15.05 -24.66
N ASP A 365 -3.56 14.08 -25.19
CA ASP A 365 -3.72 13.60 -26.56
C ASP A 365 -3.82 12.06 -26.78
N GLU A 366 -3.51 11.22 -25.80
CA GLU A 366 -3.57 9.76 -25.98
C GLU A 366 -4.89 9.18 -25.44
N GLN A 367 -5.97 9.35 -26.19
CA GLN A 367 -7.32 8.83 -25.86
C GLN A 367 -7.40 7.32 -25.62
N ASN A 368 -6.30 6.57 -25.74
CA ASN A 368 -6.24 5.12 -25.63
C ASN A 368 -5.18 4.62 -24.65
N SER A 369 -4.64 5.46 -23.75
CA SER A 369 -3.74 4.97 -22.70
C SER A 369 -4.54 4.11 -21.70
N PRO A 370 -4.07 2.89 -21.39
CA PRO A 370 -4.68 2.06 -20.35
C PRO A 370 -4.32 2.52 -18.93
N VAL A 371 -3.49 3.55 -18.80
CA VAL A 371 -3.09 4.16 -17.54
C VAL A 371 -3.61 5.59 -17.51
N VAL A 372 -4.25 5.98 -16.41
CA VAL A 372 -4.73 7.33 -16.17
C VAL A 372 -3.95 7.92 -15.00
N LEU A 373 -3.31 9.07 -15.24
CA LEU A 373 -2.68 9.87 -14.22
C LEU A 373 -3.48 11.13 -13.99
N PHE A 374 -3.70 11.46 -12.73
CA PHE A 374 -4.35 12.71 -12.36
C PHE A 374 -3.78 13.27 -11.06
N LYS A 375 -3.85 14.58 -10.89
CA LYS A 375 -3.45 15.25 -9.67
C LYS A 375 -4.29 16.49 -9.39
N PHE A 376 -4.37 16.88 -8.14
CA PHE A 376 -4.91 18.16 -7.73
C PHE A 376 -4.00 19.28 -8.21
N SER A 377 -4.59 20.35 -8.74
CA SER A 377 -3.88 21.54 -9.25
C SER A 377 -4.63 22.81 -8.85
N GLN A 378 -3.99 23.65 -8.06
CA GLN A 378 -4.56 24.89 -7.59
C GLN A 378 -4.73 25.92 -8.72
N GLU A 379 -3.91 25.87 -9.77
CA GLU A 379 -4.01 26.79 -10.92
C GLU A 379 -5.36 26.69 -11.64
N LEU A 380 -5.96 25.49 -11.65
CA LEU A 380 -7.27 25.26 -12.25
C LEU A 380 -8.43 25.74 -11.36
N CYS A 381 -8.18 25.93 -10.05
CA CYS A 381 -9.17 26.43 -9.10
C CYS A 381 -9.32 27.94 -9.17
N ALA A 382 -8.23 28.67 -9.41
CA ALA A 382 -8.20 30.10 -9.57
C ALA A 382 -8.60 30.46 -11.02
N GLY A 383 -9.90 30.47 -11.30
CA GLY A 383 -10.43 30.82 -12.63
C GLY A 383 -9.75 32.07 -13.22
N SER A 384 -8.91 31.88 -14.21
CA SER A 384 -8.48 32.81 -15.25
C SER A 384 -8.44 34.31 -14.90
N SER A 385 -7.53 34.70 -14.03
CA SER A 385 -6.99 36.09 -14.07
C SER A 385 -5.50 35.99 -14.37
N GLY A 386 -5.15 36.37 -15.62
CA GLY A 386 -3.82 36.23 -16.21
C GLY A 386 -2.67 36.76 -15.34
N GLY A 387 -2.02 35.84 -14.68
CA GLY A 387 -0.76 36.02 -13.98
C GLY A 387 0.21 34.95 -14.47
N SER A 388 1.35 35.42 -14.93
CA SER A 388 2.48 34.70 -15.48
C SER A 388 2.84 33.41 -14.74
N VAL A 389 3.07 32.34 -15.50
CA VAL A 389 3.33 30.92 -15.11
C VAL A 389 4.70 30.69 -14.42
N ASP A 390 5.47 31.71 -14.07
CA ASP A 390 6.88 31.62 -13.64
C ASP A 390 7.11 32.02 -12.17
N GLY A 391 6.34 31.49 -11.20
CA GLY A 391 6.53 31.99 -9.84
C GLY A 391 6.16 31.13 -8.65
N PHE A 392 5.99 29.80 -8.76
CA PHE A 392 5.87 28.96 -7.57
C PHE A 392 7.21 28.91 -6.82
N CYS A 393 7.20 29.33 -5.55
CA CYS A 393 8.32 29.08 -4.66
C CYS A 393 8.54 27.57 -4.51
N ALA A 394 9.79 27.12 -4.42
CA ALA A 394 10.12 25.68 -4.29
C ALA A 394 9.32 24.99 -3.18
N GLY A 395 9.02 25.66 -2.07
CA GLY A 395 8.20 25.13 -0.99
C GLY A 395 6.73 24.91 -1.33
N GLU A 396 6.12 25.70 -2.22
CA GLU A 396 4.72 25.50 -2.62
C GLU A 396 4.55 24.26 -3.49
N LYS A 397 5.53 23.93 -4.32
CA LYS A 397 5.55 22.70 -5.12
C LYS A 397 5.60 21.49 -4.21
N GLU A 398 6.48 21.46 -3.20
CA GLU A 398 6.65 20.38 -2.26
C GLU A 398 5.38 20.13 -1.43
N VAL A 399 4.72 21.19 -0.99
CA VAL A 399 3.41 21.09 -0.33
C VAL A 399 2.37 20.49 -1.26
N LEU A 400 2.31 20.90 -2.53
CA LEU A 400 1.36 20.38 -3.50
C LEU A 400 1.60 18.88 -3.78
N ASP A 401 2.86 18.46 -3.85
CA ASP A 401 3.23 17.06 -4.00
C ASP A 401 2.77 16.24 -2.78
N THR A 402 2.97 16.76 -1.56
CA THR A 402 2.45 16.14 -0.33
C THR A 402 0.93 15.98 -0.35
N PHE A 403 0.20 17.00 -0.82
CA PHE A 403 -1.26 16.91 -0.97
C PHE A 403 -1.67 15.85 -1.98
N ASN A 404 -0.96 15.71 -3.09
CA ASN A 404 -1.25 14.68 -4.09
C ASN A 404 -0.92 13.27 -3.61
N LYS A 405 0.15 13.12 -2.84
CA LYS A 405 0.48 11.86 -2.18
C LYS A 405 -0.63 11.44 -1.20
N TRP A 406 -1.03 12.36 -0.32
CA TRP A 406 -2.14 12.13 0.61
C TRP A 406 -3.44 11.79 -0.12
N LEU A 407 -3.76 12.51 -1.21
CA LEU A 407 -4.95 12.23 -2.02
C LEU A 407 -4.96 10.80 -2.54
N ALA A 408 -3.83 10.31 -3.04
CA ALA A 408 -3.73 8.95 -3.55
C ALA A 408 -3.87 7.90 -2.44
N GLU A 409 -3.24 8.12 -1.28
CA GLU A 409 -3.33 7.26 -0.11
C GLU A 409 -4.76 7.20 0.44
N GLU A 410 -5.41 8.35 0.55
CA GLU A 410 -6.81 8.45 1.02
C GLU A 410 -7.80 7.81 0.05
N LEU A 411 -7.65 8.04 -1.25
CA LEU A 411 -8.48 7.38 -2.27
C LEU A 411 -8.28 5.86 -2.28
N ALA A 412 -7.06 5.39 -2.10
CA ALA A 412 -6.78 3.96 -2.00
C ALA A 412 -7.41 3.34 -0.75
N HIS A 413 -7.48 4.10 0.35
CA HIS A 413 -8.15 3.68 1.58
C HIS A 413 -9.69 3.68 1.44
N LEU A 414 -10.26 4.74 0.88
CA LEU A 414 -11.71 4.89 0.75
C LEU A 414 -12.31 3.94 -0.31
N VAL A 415 -11.57 3.68 -1.41
CA VAL A 415 -12.02 2.82 -2.51
C VAL A 415 -10.92 1.80 -2.87
N PRO A 416 -10.67 0.80 -2.01
CA PRO A 416 -9.59 -0.17 -2.20
C PRO A 416 -9.69 -0.95 -3.53
N CYS A 417 -10.94 -1.20 -3.99
CA CYS A 417 -11.19 -1.90 -5.25
C CYS A 417 -10.78 -1.10 -6.49
N SER A 418 -10.52 0.21 -6.36
CA SER A 418 -10.02 1.03 -7.47
C SER A 418 -8.58 0.68 -7.85
N GLY A 419 -7.75 0.32 -6.87
CA GLY A 419 -6.34 0.01 -7.07
C GLY A 419 -5.51 1.22 -7.54
N VAL A 420 -5.88 2.42 -7.10
CA VAL A 420 -5.07 3.63 -7.30
C VAL A 420 -3.83 3.60 -6.41
N ASP A 421 -2.75 4.21 -6.88
CA ASP A 421 -1.50 4.34 -6.14
C ASP A 421 -0.79 5.67 -6.46
N VAL A 422 0.28 5.96 -5.71
CA VAL A 422 1.14 7.14 -5.92
C VAL A 422 2.22 6.82 -6.93
N VAL A 423 2.50 7.76 -7.80
CA VAL A 423 3.65 7.71 -8.70
C VAL A 423 4.35 9.06 -8.71
N GLU A 424 5.64 9.06 -8.43
CA GLU A 424 6.49 10.23 -8.48
C GLU A 424 7.08 10.40 -9.90
N HIS A 425 6.98 11.62 -10.44
CA HIS A 425 7.64 12.02 -11.67
C HIS A 425 8.67 13.12 -11.37
N GLU A 426 9.93 12.86 -11.72
CA GLU A 426 11.10 13.67 -11.38
C GLU A 426 10.90 15.19 -11.61
N ASP A 427 10.22 15.57 -12.69
CA ASP A 427 10.00 16.98 -13.03
C ASP A 427 8.62 17.53 -12.64
N GLU A 428 7.63 16.66 -12.45
CA GLU A 428 6.22 17.01 -12.30
C GLU A 428 5.64 16.75 -10.91
N GLY A 429 6.41 16.09 -10.02
CA GLY A 429 6.00 15.73 -8.66
C GLY A 429 5.07 14.52 -8.60
N ASP A 430 4.27 14.44 -7.55
CA ASP A 430 3.43 13.28 -7.25
C ASP A 430 2.10 13.30 -8.01
N TRP A 431 1.75 12.13 -8.55
CA TRP A 431 0.52 11.87 -9.28
C TRP A 431 -0.23 10.67 -8.70
N VAL A 432 -1.55 10.73 -8.76
CA VAL A 432 -2.41 9.57 -8.55
C VAL A 432 -2.47 8.77 -9.85
N ARG A 433 -2.11 7.48 -9.77
CA ARG A 433 -2.13 6.56 -10.90
C ARG A 433 -3.27 5.57 -10.79
N PHE A 434 -4.03 5.40 -11.86
CA PHE A 434 -5.01 4.35 -12.05
C PHE A 434 -4.61 3.47 -13.23
N SER A 435 -4.24 2.21 -12.96
CA SER A 435 -3.75 1.26 -13.96
C SER A 435 -4.52 -0.06 -13.91
N PRO A 436 -5.77 -0.10 -14.36
CA PRO A 436 -6.62 -1.28 -14.22
C PRO A 436 -6.14 -2.52 -14.98
N LEU A 437 -5.30 -2.37 -15.99
CA LEU A 437 -4.62 -3.54 -16.62
C LEU A 437 -3.72 -4.30 -15.64
N LEU A 438 -3.23 -3.64 -14.59
CA LEU A 438 -2.39 -4.27 -13.56
C LEU A 438 -3.20 -4.73 -12.34
N THR A 439 -4.30 -4.07 -12.04
CA THR A 439 -5.01 -4.21 -10.75
C THR A 439 -6.40 -4.83 -10.89
N ALA A 440 -7.16 -4.51 -11.92
CA ALA A 440 -8.58 -4.87 -11.99
C ALA A 440 -8.85 -6.38 -12.00
N ALA A 441 -7.97 -7.18 -12.60
CA ALA A 441 -8.14 -8.63 -12.61
C ALA A 441 -7.96 -9.29 -11.24
N VAL A 442 -7.20 -8.64 -10.35
CA VAL A 442 -6.89 -9.09 -8.98
C VAL A 442 -7.90 -8.53 -7.99
N LEU A 443 -8.21 -7.24 -8.10
CA LEU A 443 -9.12 -6.55 -7.18
C LEU A 443 -10.60 -6.77 -7.54
N GLY A 444 -10.89 -7.16 -8.78
CA GLY A 444 -12.26 -7.31 -9.26
C GLY A 444 -12.94 -5.99 -9.61
N THR A 445 -12.16 -4.92 -9.84
CA THR A 445 -12.63 -3.57 -10.12
C THR A 445 -13.74 -3.53 -11.17
N GLN A 446 -14.84 -2.86 -10.85
CA GLN A 446 -15.97 -2.65 -11.74
C GLN A 446 -16.14 -1.16 -12.06
N GLN A 447 -17.10 -0.85 -12.90
CA GLN A 447 -17.39 0.54 -13.30
C GLN A 447 -17.93 1.34 -12.12
N GLU A 448 -18.69 0.71 -11.24
CA GLU A 448 -19.25 1.27 -10.02
C GLU A 448 -18.15 1.74 -9.05
N ASP A 449 -17.04 1.00 -8.92
CA ASP A 449 -15.89 1.38 -8.10
C ASP A 449 -15.21 2.65 -8.65
N VAL A 450 -15.17 2.79 -9.98
CA VAL A 450 -14.65 4.01 -10.63
C VAL A 450 -15.59 5.20 -10.41
N ASP A 451 -16.89 4.98 -10.43
CA ASP A 451 -17.88 6.02 -10.13
C ASP A 451 -17.77 6.46 -8.66
N GLU A 452 -17.59 5.54 -7.73
CA GLU A 452 -17.34 5.82 -6.32
C GLU A 452 -16.03 6.59 -6.12
N LEU A 453 -14.95 6.20 -6.81
CA LEU A 453 -13.67 6.90 -6.80
C LEU A 453 -13.83 8.38 -7.19
N VAL A 454 -14.57 8.65 -8.26
CA VAL A 454 -14.86 10.02 -8.70
C VAL A 454 -15.73 10.77 -7.69
N GLN A 455 -16.69 10.10 -7.08
CA GLN A 455 -17.51 10.71 -6.02
C GLN A 455 -16.65 11.12 -4.82
N LYS A 456 -15.76 10.25 -4.37
CA LYS A 456 -14.82 10.58 -3.29
C LYS A 456 -13.86 11.71 -3.68
N LEU A 457 -13.38 11.72 -4.90
CA LEU A 457 -12.56 12.81 -5.41
C LEU A 457 -13.30 14.17 -5.37
N LEU A 458 -14.59 14.18 -5.73
CA LEU A 458 -15.44 15.39 -5.65
C LEU A 458 -15.68 15.86 -4.21
N GLU A 459 -15.59 14.97 -3.21
CA GLU A 459 -15.67 15.30 -1.78
C GLU A 459 -14.34 15.86 -1.26
N LEU A 460 -13.19 15.29 -1.69
CA LEU A 460 -11.85 15.63 -1.19
C LEU A 460 -11.27 16.90 -1.83
N VAL A 461 -11.46 17.12 -3.13
CA VAL A 461 -10.86 18.25 -3.86
C VAL A 461 -11.25 19.62 -3.28
N PRO A 462 -12.51 19.90 -2.93
CA PRO A 462 -12.88 21.14 -2.27
C PRO A 462 -12.18 21.34 -0.92
N MET A 463 -12.05 20.30 -0.12
CA MET A 463 -11.36 20.34 1.17
C MET A 463 -9.86 20.63 0.99
N MET A 464 -9.20 20.02 0.00
CA MET A 464 -7.81 20.34 -0.34
C MET A 464 -7.64 21.80 -0.77
N SER A 465 -8.55 22.30 -1.61
CA SER A 465 -8.54 23.68 -2.08
C SER A 465 -8.71 24.67 -0.93
N SER A 466 -9.67 24.41 -0.03
CA SER A 466 -9.92 25.24 1.16
C SER A 466 -8.72 25.24 2.09
N THR A 467 -8.14 24.06 2.35
CA THR A 467 -6.96 23.93 3.20
C THR A 467 -5.77 24.74 2.64
N MET A 468 -5.51 24.61 1.33
CA MET A 468 -4.43 25.38 0.69
C MET A 468 -4.62 26.89 0.82
N ASN A 469 -5.85 27.39 0.65
CA ASN A 469 -6.17 28.79 0.79
C ASN A 469 -6.05 29.29 2.23
N LEU A 470 -6.40 28.45 3.22
CA LEU A 470 -6.40 28.83 4.62
C LEU A 470 -5.03 28.63 5.33
N ARG A 471 -4.04 27.97 4.67
CA ARG A 471 -2.69 27.78 5.26
C ARG A 471 -2.03 29.08 5.67
N GLN A 472 -2.10 30.09 4.82
CA GLN A 472 -1.48 31.40 5.09
C GLN A 472 -2.20 32.10 6.25
N ASP A 473 -3.53 32.10 6.27
CA ASP A 473 -4.32 32.67 7.37
C ASP A 473 -4.01 31.96 8.70
N PHE A 474 -3.87 30.65 8.69
CA PHE A 474 -3.50 29.85 9.86
C PHE A 474 -2.10 30.22 10.38
N ARG A 475 -1.13 30.39 9.51
CA ARG A 475 0.22 30.85 9.85
C ARG A 475 0.18 32.24 10.48
N GLU A 476 -0.55 33.18 9.89
CA GLU A 476 -0.68 34.56 10.40
C GLU A 476 -1.39 34.60 11.75
N GLU A 477 -2.49 33.87 11.91
CA GLU A 477 -3.22 33.81 13.18
C GLU A 477 -2.38 33.18 14.30
N THR A 478 -1.61 32.13 13.99
CA THR A 478 -0.68 31.52 14.96
C THR A 478 0.39 32.55 15.38
N HIS A 479 0.96 33.31 14.45
CA HIS A 479 1.91 34.36 14.79
C HIS A 479 1.31 35.49 15.64
N ARG A 480 0.03 35.82 15.47
CA ARG A 480 -0.67 36.79 16.32
C ARG A 480 -0.83 36.33 17.77
N ARG A 481 -0.77 35.01 18.02
CA ARG A 481 -0.83 34.42 19.37
C ARG A 481 0.55 34.18 19.98
N ALA A 482 1.63 34.66 19.34
CA ALA A 482 2.95 34.63 19.97
C ALA A 482 2.92 35.48 21.27
N PRO A 483 3.59 35.07 22.36
CA PRO A 483 4.56 33.97 22.45
C PRO A 483 3.98 32.60 22.88
N PHE A 484 2.66 32.41 22.98
CA PHE A 484 2.04 31.17 23.47
C PHE A 484 2.04 30.05 22.44
N LEU A 485 1.96 30.40 21.15
CA LEU A 485 1.99 29.45 20.06
C LEU A 485 3.13 29.79 19.08
N THR A 486 3.82 28.75 18.63
CA THR A 486 4.83 28.82 17.57
C THR A 486 4.36 28.01 16.39
N TYR A 487 4.34 28.61 15.21
CA TYR A 487 4.08 27.91 13.95
C TYR A 487 5.34 27.15 13.50
N ILE A 488 5.20 25.90 13.14
CA ILE A 488 6.25 25.04 12.60
C ILE A 488 5.92 24.77 11.13
N GLU A 489 6.82 25.15 10.25
CA GLU A 489 6.68 24.91 8.83
C GLU A 489 7.16 23.50 8.51
N GLU A 490 6.20 22.62 8.21
CA GLU A 490 6.48 21.25 7.76
C GLU A 490 5.84 21.07 6.39
N LEU A 491 6.69 20.95 5.36
CA LEU A 491 6.26 20.86 3.97
C LEU A 491 5.71 19.48 3.62
N SER A 492 6.11 18.46 4.38
CA SER A 492 5.65 17.07 4.22
C SER A 492 4.29 16.79 4.85
N TRP A 493 3.60 17.83 5.41
CA TRP A 493 2.30 17.66 6.04
C TRP A 493 1.13 18.12 5.14
N PRO A 494 0.18 17.22 4.82
CA PRO A 494 -0.99 17.55 4.01
C PRO A 494 -2.10 18.17 4.87
N GLY A 495 -1.94 19.42 5.33
CA GLY A 495 -2.91 20.10 6.19
C GLY A 495 -2.60 21.58 6.36
N LEU A 496 -3.21 22.24 7.36
CA LEU A 496 -2.98 23.66 7.66
C LEU A 496 -1.56 23.94 8.12
N GLY A 497 -0.89 22.99 8.76
CA GLY A 497 0.46 23.13 9.28
C GLY A 497 0.60 22.53 10.68
N ALA A 498 1.71 22.83 11.33
CA ALA A 498 1.98 22.38 12.69
C ALA A 498 2.11 23.55 13.66
N VAL A 499 1.66 23.35 14.90
CA VAL A 499 1.78 24.32 15.98
C VAL A 499 2.35 23.67 17.22
N ARG A 500 3.11 24.45 17.98
CA ARG A 500 3.64 24.06 19.27
C ARG A 500 3.23 25.09 20.32
N TYR A 501 2.68 24.62 21.43
CA TYR A 501 2.41 25.47 22.57
C TYR A 501 3.70 25.73 23.34
N GLU A 502 3.99 27.01 23.65
CA GLU A 502 5.16 27.45 24.40
C GLU A 502 4.77 27.88 25.81
N SER A 503 5.42 27.29 26.82
CA SER A 503 5.21 27.65 28.21
C SER A 503 5.90 28.99 28.57
N GLN A 504 5.19 29.87 29.25
CA GLN A 504 5.70 31.15 29.74
C GLN A 504 6.36 31.05 31.14
N ALA A 505 6.68 29.85 31.61
CA ALA A 505 7.28 29.64 32.94
C ALA A 505 8.72 30.17 32.98
N GLU A 506 8.97 31.23 33.78
CA GLU A 506 10.30 31.75 34.02
C GLU A 506 11.03 30.97 35.12
N GLY A 507 12.32 30.69 34.92
CA GLY A 507 13.20 30.13 35.96
C GLY A 507 13.27 28.61 36.06
N ILE A 508 12.82 27.92 35.04
CA ILE A 508 12.92 26.43 34.93
C ILE A 508 14.16 26.06 34.12
N ASP A 509 14.88 25.01 34.55
CA ASP A 509 16.00 24.43 33.81
C ASP A 509 15.55 23.92 32.40
N GLU A 510 16.39 24.11 31.37
CA GLU A 510 16.07 23.84 29.98
C GLU A 510 15.51 22.41 29.76
N SER A 511 16.17 21.43 30.36
CA SER A 511 15.75 20.01 30.26
C SER A 511 14.37 19.73 30.90
N ARG A 512 14.05 20.44 31.99
CA ARG A 512 12.76 20.32 32.68
C ARG A 512 11.67 21.04 31.89
N ARG A 513 11.99 22.18 31.27
CA ARG A 513 11.10 22.93 30.40
C ARG A 513 10.68 22.08 29.18
N GLU A 514 11.62 21.41 28.57
CA GLU A 514 11.35 20.51 27.43
C GLU A 514 10.42 19.34 27.81
N GLN A 515 10.64 18.73 28.98
CA GLN A 515 9.76 17.66 29.48
C GLN A 515 8.34 18.17 29.80
N GLU A 516 8.21 19.38 30.31
CA GLU A 516 6.91 20.00 30.59
C GLU A 516 6.19 20.33 29.28
N LEU A 517 6.88 20.90 28.29
CA LEU A 517 6.34 21.17 26.96
C LEU A 517 5.84 19.87 26.28
N LYS A 518 6.61 18.80 26.39
CA LYS A 518 6.21 17.47 25.88
C LYS A 518 4.91 16.98 26.51
N LYS A 519 4.76 17.14 27.82
CA LYS A 519 3.54 16.77 28.54
C LYS A 519 2.35 17.64 28.17
N ILE A 520 2.56 18.97 28.06
CA ILE A 520 1.48 19.92 27.73
C ILE A 520 1.00 19.66 26.30
N ASN A 521 1.91 19.57 25.31
CA ASN A 521 1.54 19.38 23.94
C ASN A 521 0.89 18.00 23.69
N LYS A 522 1.35 16.94 24.39
CA LYS A 522 0.69 15.63 24.34
C LYS A 522 -0.72 15.67 24.93
N ALA A 523 -0.91 16.32 26.06
CA ALA A 523 -2.22 16.47 26.69
C ALA A 523 -3.15 17.36 25.84
N LEU A 524 -2.60 18.40 25.20
CA LEU A 524 -3.31 19.28 24.30
C LEU A 524 -3.80 18.53 23.06
N LEU A 525 -2.92 17.72 22.45
CA LEU A 525 -3.29 16.84 21.32
C LEU A 525 -4.45 15.91 21.71
N THR A 526 -4.36 15.24 22.86
CA THR A 526 -5.44 14.35 23.34
C THR A 526 -6.76 15.10 23.50
N LYS A 527 -6.73 16.30 24.08
CA LYS A 527 -7.95 17.09 24.24
C LYS A 527 -8.51 17.59 22.92
N LEU A 528 -7.67 17.96 21.97
CA LEU A 528 -8.10 18.36 20.62
C LEU A 528 -8.75 17.19 19.87
N GLN A 529 -8.22 15.98 20.04
CA GLN A 529 -8.80 14.75 19.45
C GLN A 529 -10.13 14.35 20.12
N GLU A 530 -10.36 14.75 21.37
CA GLU A 530 -11.64 14.54 22.09
C GLU A 530 -12.74 15.55 21.67
N LEU A 531 -12.39 16.62 20.94
CA LEU A 531 -13.36 17.59 20.46
C LEU A 531 -14.19 16.97 19.32
N GLU A 532 -15.50 17.20 19.35
CA GLU A 532 -16.41 16.82 18.25
C GLU A 532 -16.22 17.78 17.05
N THR A 533 -15.12 17.61 16.32
CA THR A 533 -14.80 18.43 15.14
C THR A 533 -14.54 17.56 13.91
N ASP A 534 -14.73 18.12 12.73
CA ASP A 534 -14.40 17.46 11.46
C ASP A 534 -12.88 17.63 11.14
N ILE A 535 -12.08 18.25 12.03
CA ILE A 535 -10.66 18.52 11.83
C ILE A 535 -9.83 17.42 12.47
N PHE A 536 -8.91 16.86 11.72
CA PHE A 536 -7.99 15.84 12.20
C PHE A 536 -6.76 16.48 12.87
N PHE A 537 -6.40 15.99 14.06
CA PHE A 537 -5.21 16.39 14.79
C PHE A 537 -4.28 15.21 15.01
N SER A 538 -2.99 15.39 14.74
CA SER A 538 -1.97 14.34 14.82
C SER A 538 -0.71 14.82 15.53
N SER A 539 0.11 13.86 15.98
CA SER A 539 1.49 14.12 16.45
C SER A 539 2.49 14.27 15.30
N GLY A 540 2.05 14.09 14.07
CA GLY A 540 2.86 14.23 12.86
C GLY A 540 3.18 12.92 12.16
N PRO A 541 3.88 13.00 11.02
CA PRO A 541 4.39 11.83 10.31
C PRO A 541 5.49 11.11 11.11
N GLU A 542 5.77 9.85 10.79
CA GLU A 542 6.71 8.98 11.54
C GLU A 542 8.17 9.49 11.62
N PHE A 543 8.57 10.43 10.77
CA PHE A 543 9.95 10.92 10.65
C PHE A 543 10.05 12.45 10.80
N VAL A 544 9.39 13.02 11.82
CA VAL A 544 9.46 14.47 12.06
C VAL A 544 10.76 14.85 12.76
N THR A 545 11.40 15.90 12.28
CA THR A 545 12.61 16.46 12.91
C THR A 545 12.31 17.24 14.20
N GLU A 546 11.08 17.75 14.34
CA GLU A 546 10.63 18.53 15.48
C GLU A 546 9.65 17.75 16.36
N GLU A 547 10.10 17.29 17.51
CA GLU A 547 9.24 16.65 18.51
C GLU A 547 8.28 17.65 19.19
N ASN A 548 7.14 17.16 19.65
CA ASN A 548 6.15 17.89 20.48
C ASN A 548 5.32 18.94 19.73
N CYS A 549 5.06 18.74 18.44
CA CYS A 549 4.18 19.58 17.65
C CYS A 549 2.79 18.94 17.51
N ILE A 550 1.79 19.77 17.27
CA ILE A 550 0.42 19.38 16.96
C ILE A 550 0.18 19.73 15.50
N PHE A 551 -0.06 18.72 14.71
CA PHE A 551 -0.33 18.83 13.30
C PHE A 551 -1.83 18.95 13.06
N VAL A 552 -2.23 19.97 12.32
CA VAL A 552 -3.62 20.25 11.96
C VAL A 552 -3.85 19.79 10.53
N GLY A 553 -4.77 18.88 10.33
CA GLY A 553 -5.06 18.24 9.05
C GLY A 553 -5.85 19.12 8.08
N MET A 554 -6.55 18.47 7.16
CA MET A 554 -7.40 19.10 6.16
C MET A 554 -8.62 19.77 6.80
N VAL A 555 -9.07 20.86 6.17
CA VAL A 555 -10.23 21.63 6.66
C VAL A 555 -11.19 22.01 5.52
N ALA A 556 -12.46 22.14 5.85
CA ALA A 556 -13.47 22.60 4.94
C ALA A 556 -13.46 24.15 4.81
N ASP A 557 -14.15 24.69 3.83
CA ASP A 557 -14.18 26.12 3.49
C ASP A 557 -14.82 27.01 4.57
N ASP A 558 -15.72 26.44 5.38
CA ASP A 558 -16.46 27.13 6.43
C ASP A 558 -15.74 27.18 7.78
N VAL A 559 -14.48 26.78 7.85
CA VAL A 559 -13.69 26.79 9.09
C VAL A 559 -13.23 28.20 9.43
N ASP A 560 -13.48 28.64 10.69
CA ASP A 560 -12.93 29.85 11.24
C ASP A 560 -11.55 29.59 11.86
N VAL A 561 -10.51 29.93 11.12
CA VAL A 561 -9.11 29.73 11.51
C VAL A 561 -8.76 30.50 12.77
N SER A 562 -9.35 31.69 12.99
CA SER A 562 -9.09 32.48 14.20
C SER A 562 -9.65 31.82 15.46
N GLU A 563 -10.88 31.25 15.38
CA GLU A 563 -11.51 30.49 16.46
C GLU A 563 -10.72 29.21 16.76
N LEU A 564 -10.20 28.54 15.71
CA LEU A 564 -9.39 27.33 15.84
C LEU A 564 -8.10 27.63 16.63
N VAL A 565 -7.35 28.65 16.22
CA VAL A 565 -6.09 29.03 16.85
C VAL A 565 -6.31 29.53 18.28
N ASP A 566 -7.40 30.28 18.53
CA ASP A 566 -7.82 30.69 19.87
C ASP A 566 -8.12 29.51 20.79
N THR A 567 -8.80 28.51 20.26
CA THR A 567 -9.14 27.29 21.04
C THR A 567 -7.87 26.52 21.38
N ILE A 568 -6.94 26.33 20.43
CA ILE A 568 -5.65 25.65 20.70
C ILE A 568 -4.88 26.43 21.79
N SER A 569 -4.81 27.75 21.69
CA SER A 569 -4.11 28.60 22.66
C SER A 569 -4.75 28.55 24.05
N THR A 570 -6.08 28.58 24.12
CA THR A 570 -6.84 28.56 25.40
C THR A 570 -6.71 27.23 26.09
N LEU A 571 -6.90 26.11 25.35
CA LEU A 571 -6.73 24.77 25.89
C LEU A 571 -5.29 24.51 26.37
N GLY A 572 -4.29 24.99 25.65
CA GLY A 572 -2.89 24.91 26.06
C GLY A 572 -2.65 25.62 27.40
N ARG A 573 -3.21 26.82 27.57
CA ARG A 573 -3.13 27.61 28.81
C ARG A 573 -3.84 26.90 29.99
N ASP A 574 -5.04 26.38 29.74
CA ASP A 574 -5.81 25.65 30.76
C ASP A 574 -5.09 24.39 31.26
N ILE A 575 -4.41 23.69 30.34
CA ILE A 575 -3.59 22.51 30.67
C ILE A 575 -2.38 22.94 31.51
N GLU A 576 -1.69 24.01 31.13
CA GLU A 576 -0.54 24.54 31.87
C GLU A 576 -0.95 24.96 33.27
N GLU A 577 -2.05 25.72 33.43
CA GLU A 577 -2.57 26.16 34.75
C GLU A 577 -3.00 24.95 35.61
N SER A 578 -3.69 23.99 35.02
CA SER A 578 -4.10 22.76 35.72
C SER A 578 -2.89 21.94 36.16
N GLY A 579 -1.86 21.83 35.32
CA GLY A 579 -0.59 21.17 35.64
C GLY A 579 0.11 21.83 36.83
N ARG A 580 0.21 23.16 36.85
CA ARG A 580 0.80 23.94 37.95
C ARG A 580 0.02 23.79 39.27
N LEU A 581 -1.31 23.78 39.20
CA LEU A 581 -2.15 23.53 40.38
C LEU A 581 -1.90 22.14 40.94
N LEU A 582 -1.84 21.12 40.07
CA LEU A 582 -1.60 19.73 40.45
C LEU A 582 -0.21 19.55 41.10
N GLU A 583 0.80 20.18 40.53
CA GLU A 583 2.17 20.14 41.06
C GLU A 583 2.26 20.83 42.43
N ASN A 584 1.64 22.00 42.57
CA ASN A 584 1.54 22.69 43.89
C ASN A 584 0.81 21.84 44.92
N MET A 585 -0.29 21.18 44.55
CA MET A 585 -1.00 20.27 45.44
C MET A 585 -0.15 19.06 45.84
N THR A 586 0.55 18.47 44.85
CA THR A 586 1.44 17.32 45.07
C THR A 586 2.59 17.69 46.00
N GLU A 587 3.17 18.90 45.86
CA GLU A 587 4.23 19.38 46.74
C GLU A 587 3.74 19.64 48.16
N ARG A 588 2.51 20.20 48.30
CA ARG A 588 1.88 20.34 49.61
C ARG A 588 1.62 19.00 50.29
N VAL A 589 1.11 18.03 49.56
CA VAL A 589 0.91 16.67 50.07
C VAL A 589 2.24 16.03 50.46
N ARG A 590 3.28 16.16 49.60
CA ARG A 590 4.63 15.66 49.91
C ARG A 590 5.24 16.29 51.16
N LYS A 591 5.12 17.61 51.31
CA LYS A 591 5.55 18.31 52.54
C LYS A 591 4.78 17.81 53.75
N GLY A 592 3.46 17.62 53.64
CA GLY A 592 2.62 17.08 54.69
C GLY A 592 2.98 15.66 55.11
N ILE A 593 3.30 14.80 54.14
CA ILE A 593 3.77 13.42 54.39
C ILE A 593 5.10 13.47 55.14
N LEU A 594 6.06 14.27 54.65
CA LEU A 594 7.39 14.41 55.28
C LEU A 594 7.29 14.93 56.71
N GLU A 595 6.42 15.91 56.95
CA GLU A 595 6.15 16.44 58.30
C GLU A 595 5.48 15.41 59.24
N ALA A 596 4.56 14.60 58.68
CA ALA A 596 3.94 13.49 59.38
C ALA A 596 4.96 12.38 59.73
N GLU A 597 5.86 12.04 58.82
CA GLU A 597 6.93 11.07 59.06
C GLU A 597 7.87 11.57 60.15
N LEU A 598 8.23 12.86 60.13
CA LEU A 598 9.10 13.47 61.15
C LEU A 598 8.45 13.50 62.52
N GLN A 599 7.13 13.77 62.59
CA GLN A 599 6.34 13.72 63.85
C GLN A 599 6.23 12.27 64.35
N LEU A 600 6.03 11.29 63.46
CA LEU A 600 6.01 9.86 63.81
C LEU A 600 7.36 9.39 64.34
N GLN A 601 8.46 9.82 63.72
CA GLN A 601 9.82 9.53 64.19
C GLN A 601 10.04 10.09 65.59
N LYS A 602 9.72 11.38 65.85
CA LYS A 602 9.81 11.99 67.16
C LYS A 602 8.97 11.29 68.22
N ALA A 603 7.72 10.95 67.87
CA ALA A 603 6.83 10.23 68.81
C ALA A 603 7.33 8.79 69.08
N ASN A 604 7.97 8.14 68.10
CA ASN A 604 8.60 6.86 68.34
C ASN A 604 9.87 6.97 69.17
N GLU A 605 10.70 7.99 68.98
CA GLU A 605 11.88 8.24 69.76
C GLU A 605 11.50 8.59 71.26
N GLU A 606 10.50 9.43 71.46
CA GLU A 606 9.96 9.71 72.77
C GLU A 606 9.43 8.44 73.46
N LYS A 607 8.66 7.63 72.73
CA LYS A 607 8.16 6.36 73.23
C LYS A 607 9.27 5.35 73.56
N LEU A 608 10.34 5.31 72.76
CA LEU A 608 11.51 4.47 72.97
C LEU A 608 12.30 4.97 74.21
N MET A 609 12.42 6.29 74.37
CA MET A 609 13.04 6.87 75.58
C MET A 609 12.23 6.56 76.85
N GLU A 610 10.90 6.74 76.84
CA GLU A 610 10.04 6.40 77.93
C GLU A 610 10.05 4.89 78.23
N GLU A 611 9.96 4.03 77.26
CA GLU A 611 10.07 2.57 77.42
C GLU A 611 11.49 2.16 77.85
N GLY A 612 12.53 2.84 77.33
CA GLY A 612 13.92 2.60 77.70
C GLY A 612 14.23 2.96 79.14
N MET A 613 13.69 4.09 79.69
CA MET A 613 13.84 4.46 81.11
C MET A 613 13.06 3.53 82.07
N LEU A 614 11.84 3.10 81.67
CA LEU A 614 11.03 2.16 82.43
C LEU A 614 11.64 0.76 82.50
N ARG A 615 12.42 0.35 81.47
CA ARG A 615 13.13 -0.97 81.46
C ARG A 615 14.39 -1.03 82.28
N GLN A 616 14.93 0.14 82.68
CA GLN A 616 16.13 0.22 83.57
C GLN A 616 15.75 0.17 85.08
N LEU A 617 14.48 0.20 85.46
CA LEU A 617 14.06 -0.01 86.81
C LEU A 617 13.92 -1.50 87.15
N PRO A 618 14.62 -2.02 88.20
CA PRO A 618 14.81 -3.47 88.44
C PRO A 618 13.57 -4.27 88.84
N LEU A 619 12.40 -3.73 88.86
CA LEU A 619 11.12 -4.44 89.16
C LEU A 619 10.05 -4.25 88.06
N VAL A 620 10.19 -3.27 87.15
CA VAL A 620 9.16 -2.91 86.18
C VAL A 620 9.44 -3.60 84.86
N GLY A 621 10.69 -3.88 84.48
CA GLY A 621 11.08 -4.54 83.23
C GLY A 621 10.57 -5.96 83.12
N SER A 622 10.35 -6.68 84.26
CA SER A 622 9.88 -8.10 84.21
C SER A 622 8.34 -8.18 84.08
N VAL A 623 7.61 -7.18 84.46
CA VAL A 623 6.13 -7.13 84.35
C VAL A 623 5.67 -6.63 83.01
N LEU A 624 6.40 -5.70 82.38
CA LEU A 624 6.08 -5.18 81.04
C LEU A 624 6.32 -6.18 79.94
N ASN A 625 7.26 -7.10 80.16
CA ASN A 625 7.54 -8.15 79.14
C ASN A 625 6.47 -9.28 79.21
N TRP A 626 5.68 -9.41 80.29
CA TRP A 626 4.69 -10.48 80.41
C TRP A 626 3.24 -9.99 80.09
N PHE A 627 2.97 -8.66 80.08
CA PHE A 627 1.61 -8.12 79.81
C PHE A 627 1.44 -7.34 78.54
N SER A 628 2.47 -7.22 77.69
CA SER A 628 2.34 -6.61 76.34
C SER A 628 2.44 -7.63 75.23
N PRO A 629 1.31 -8.22 74.78
CA PRO A 629 1.28 -8.78 73.44
C PRO A 629 1.38 -7.61 72.46
N VAL A 630 2.29 -7.69 71.53
CA VAL A 630 2.51 -6.71 70.46
C VAL A 630 1.21 -6.56 69.64
N GLY A 631 0.37 -5.65 70.04
CA GLY A 631 -0.78 -5.16 69.29
C GLY A 631 -0.53 -3.69 68.96
N SER A 632 0.12 -3.42 67.84
CA SER A 632 0.29 -2.06 67.36
C SER A 632 -1.05 -1.51 66.91
N SER A 633 -1.70 -0.72 67.76
CA SER A 633 -2.78 0.18 67.38
C SER A 633 -2.17 1.34 66.60
N ILE A 634 -2.25 1.31 65.30
CA ILE A 634 -1.90 2.43 64.44
C ILE A 634 -3.07 3.43 64.51
N LYS A 635 -2.89 4.53 65.25
CA LYS A 635 -3.82 5.66 65.14
C LYS A 635 -3.58 6.35 63.80
N GLY A 636 -4.53 6.26 62.90
CA GLY A 636 -4.51 6.98 61.63
C GLY A 636 -4.69 8.49 61.84
N ARG A 637 -3.89 9.29 61.19
CA ARG A 637 -4.08 10.74 61.09
C ARG A 637 -4.46 11.06 59.64
N THR A 638 -5.46 11.90 59.42
CA THR A 638 -5.83 12.40 58.11
C THR A 638 -5.22 13.77 57.89
N PHE A 639 -4.65 13.97 56.69
CA PHE A 639 -4.07 15.25 56.29
C PHE A 639 -5.17 16.15 55.71
N ASN A 640 -5.34 17.34 56.25
CA ASN A 640 -6.28 18.33 55.72
C ASN A 640 -5.61 19.10 54.57
N LEU A 641 -5.97 18.78 53.35
CA LEU A 641 -5.43 19.38 52.14
C LEU A 641 -5.67 20.89 52.04
N ALA A 642 -6.78 21.40 52.58
CA ALA A 642 -7.12 22.83 52.56
C ALA A 642 -6.36 23.67 53.60
N ALA A 643 -6.06 23.08 54.75
CA ALA A 643 -5.33 23.74 55.84
C ALA A 643 -3.81 23.47 55.79
N GLY A 644 -3.33 22.47 55.05
CA GLY A 644 -1.93 22.05 55.01
C GLY A 644 -1.41 21.50 56.34
N SER A 645 -2.30 20.98 57.22
CA SER A 645 -2.00 20.47 58.56
C SER A 645 -2.61 19.08 58.78
N LEU A 646 -2.03 18.34 59.72
CA LEU A 646 -2.48 17.01 60.15
C LEU A 646 -3.49 17.12 61.29
N ASP A 647 -4.73 16.66 61.05
CA ASP A 647 -5.76 16.52 62.07
C ASP A 647 -5.80 15.10 62.62
N SER A 648 -5.89 14.99 63.97
CA SER A 648 -6.01 13.71 64.65
C SER A 648 -7.45 13.22 64.59
N THR A 649 -7.69 12.09 63.88
CA THR A 649 -8.99 11.44 63.89
C THR A 649 -8.98 10.18 64.72
N ASP A 650 -9.90 10.13 65.69
CA ASP A 650 -10.15 8.94 66.53
C ASP A 650 -11.07 7.90 65.78
N VAL A 651 -10.73 7.55 64.54
CA VAL A 651 -11.54 6.59 63.78
C VAL A 651 -10.79 5.24 63.68
N THR A 652 -11.31 4.27 64.38
CA THR A 652 -10.91 2.86 64.24
C THR A 652 -11.53 2.27 62.97
N TYR A 653 -10.70 1.93 62.02
CA TYR A 653 -11.14 1.17 60.84
C TYR A 653 -11.29 -0.31 61.21
N SER A 654 -12.54 -0.79 61.27
CA SER A 654 -12.83 -2.23 61.22
C SER A 654 -13.06 -2.61 59.77
N THR A 655 -12.22 -3.49 59.26
CA THR A 655 -12.44 -4.13 57.97
C THR A 655 -13.69 -5.01 57.99
N LYS A 656 -14.80 -4.50 57.46
CA LYS A 656 -15.94 -5.30 57.01
C LYS A 656 -16.21 -4.96 55.58
N VAL A 657 -15.93 -5.94 54.75
CA VAL A 657 -16.40 -5.99 53.36
C VAL A 657 -17.92 -6.00 53.38
N GLN A 658 -18.56 -4.96 52.90
CA GLN A 658 -19.97 -4.99 52.56
C GLN A 658 -20.24 -4.19 51.31
N ALA A 659 -20.64 -4.91 50.27
CA ALA A 659 -21.22 -4.37 49.07
C ALA A 659 -22.50 -3.60 49.40
N GLY A 660 -22.60 -2.34 48.97
CA GLY A 660 -23.84 -1.59 49.14
C GLY A 660 -23.73 -0.18 48.56
N ARG A 661 -24.49 0.02 47.50
CA ARG A 661 -24.81 1.31 46.88
C ARG A 661 -25.02 2.41 47.94
N THR A 662 -24.33 3.53 47.75
CA THR A 662 -24.89 4.85 48.17
C THR A 662 -24.32 5.94 47.27
N SER A 663 -25.23 6.76 46.83
CA SER A 663 -25.13 7.98 46.06
C SER A 663 -24.04 8.92 46.53
N LEU A 664 -23.19 9.34 45.62
CA LEU A 664 -22.34 10.53 45.78
C LEU A 664 -23.18 11.75 45.39
N GLN A 665 -23.43 12.60 46.36
CA GLN A 665 -23.90 13.96 46.16
C GLN A 665 -22.72 14.90 46.03
N ASP A 666 -22.80 15.72 44.99
CA ASP A 666 -22.29 17.07 44.82
C ASP A 666 -20.78 17.32 44.87
N THR A 667 -20.18 17.21 43.68
CA THR A 667 -19.19 18.15 43.21
C THR A 667 -19.84 19.08 42.19
N PRO A 668 -19.53 20.39 42.16
CA PRO A 668 -20.13 21.27 41.17
C PRO A 668 -19.53 20.96 39.78
N THR A 669 -20.26 20.20 38.99
CA THR A 669 -20.05 20.08 37.59
C THR A 669 -20.42 21.41 36.95
N LEU A 670 -19.46 22.04 36.31
CA LEU A 670 -19.70 23.02 35.26
C LEU A 670 -20.63 22.37 34.25
N SER A 671 -21.88 22.78 34.27
CA SER A 671 -22.87 22.36 33.31
C SER A 671 -22.46 22.91 31.95
N SER A 672 -21.85 22.09 31.13
CA SER A 672 -21.82 22.33 29.69
C SER A 672 -23.26 22.22 29.21
N LYS A 673 -23.86 23.37 28.89
CA LYS A 673 -25.07 23.41 28.12
C LYS A 673 -24.80 22.72 26.79
N ARG A 674 -25.36 21.54 26.59
CA ARG A 674 -25.51 20.95 25.25
C ARG A 674 -26.20 21.96 24.36
N VAL A 675 -25.44 22.66 23.54
CA VAL A 675 -25.94 23.36 22.38
C VAL A 675 -25.92 22.33 21.25
N SER A 676 -27.07 21.73 21.06
CA SER A 676 -27.33 20.87 19.91
C SER A 676 -27.18 21.69 18.64
N GLY A 677 -26.26 21.30 17.76
CA GLY A 677 -26.33 21.63 16.35
C GLY A 677 -25.37 22.70 15.80
N ARG A 678 -24.34 23.13 16.51
CA ARG A 678 -23.32 24.01 15.94
C ARG A 678 -22.00 23.27 15.84
N LYS A 679 -21.54 23.00 14.61
CA LYS A 679 -20.19 22.47 14.39
C LYS A 679 -19.19 23.53 14.84
N LEU A 680 -18.20 23.14 15.65
CA LEU A 680 -17.13 24.01 16.12
C LEU A 680 -16.28 24.51 14.96
N PHE A 681 -15.77 25.74 15.07
CA PHE A 681 -14.86 26.38 14.09
C PHE A 681 -15.46 26.73 12.73
N ARG A 682 -16.78 26.99 12.62
CA ARG A 682 -17.40 27.43 11.38
C ARG A 682 -17.73 28.90 11.38
N ARG A 683 -17.36 29.61 10.28
CA ARG A 683 -17.73 31.03 10.07
C ARG A 683 -19.24 31.20 10.06
N PRO A 684 -19.80 32.23 10.73
CA PRO A 684 -21.20 32.56 10.58
C PRO A 684 -21.46 32.99 9.12
N GLY A 685 -22.35 32.27 8.43
CA GLY A 685 -22.68 32.56 7.05
C GLY A 685 -23.20 33.96 6.88
N VAL A 686 -22.63 34.70 5.93
CA VAL A 686 -23.18 35.97 5.45
C VAL A 686 -24.43 35.65 4.65
N GLY A 687 -25.59 35.78 5.31
CA GLY A 687 -26.89 35.66 4.67
C GLY A 687 -27.12 36.84 3.73
N SER A 688 -27.28 36.55 2.45
CA SER A 688 -27.85 37.52 1.52
C SER A 688 -29.35 37.64 1.79
N ASP A 689 -29.74 38.84 2.28
CA ASP A 689 -31.11 39.27 2.37
C ASP A 689 -31.80 39.23 1.01
N SER A 690 -32.80 38.40 0.87
CA SER A 690 -33.90 38.66 -0.08
C SER A 690 -35.23 38.59 0.65
N MET A 691 -35.81 39.78 0.82
CA MET A 691 -37.15 40.04 1.29
C MET A 691 -38.18 39.25 0.51
N SER A 692 -39.08 38.61 1.21
CA SER A 692 -40.52 38.70 0.88
C SER A 692 -41.38 38.32 2.09
N GLU A 693 -42.09 39.34 2.55
CA GLU A 693 -43.23 39.23 3.47
C GLU A 693 -44.32 38.34 2.90
N THR A 694 -44.95 37.54 3.73
CA THR A 694 -46.40 37.58 3.92
C THR A 694 -46.83 36.80 5.16
N SER A 695 -47.60 37.52 5.93
CA SER A 695 -48.33 37.18 7.16
C SER A 695 -49.34 36.05 6.98
N SER A 696 -49.59 35.25 8.03
CA SER A 696 -50.88 35.24 8.77
C SER A 696 -50.96 34.02 9.72
N ILE A 697 -51.11 34.33 10.99
CA ILE A 697 -52.19 33.96 11.95
C ILE A 697 -52.42 32.45 12.13
N GLY A 698 -52.18 31.99 13.39
CA GLY A 698 -52.60 30.73 13.98
C GLY A 698 -54.11 30.66 14.29
N PRO A 699 -54.66 29.89 15.22
CA PRO A 699 -54.11 29.09 16.31
C PRO A 699 -54.71 27.68 16.48
N ALA A 700 -54.17 26.92 17.44
CA ALA A 700 -54.77 25.92 18.36
C ALA A 700 -55.55 24.73 17.76
N ASP A 701 -55.27 23.52 18.11
CA ASP A 701 -55.80 22.77 19.24
C ASP A 701 -55.36 21.29 19.20
N GLU A 702 -54.94 20.85 20.32
CA GLU A 702 -55.22 19.64 21.08
C GLU A 702 -55.49 18.29 20.39
N THR A 703 -54.83 17.34 21.04
CA THR A 703 -55.28 16.00 21.50
C THR A 703 -55.00 14.80 20.61
N SER A 704 -54.33 13.97 21.22
CA SER A 704 -54.46 12.59 21.73
C SER A 704 -53.43 11.65 21.18
N ARG A 705 -52.59 11.18 22.02
CA ARG A 705 -52.52 9.84 22.64
C ARG A 705 -52.93 8.70 21.71
N GLU A 706 -52.00 7.84 21.41
CA GLU A 706 -52.06 6.44 21.85
C GLU A 706 -50.77 5.67 21.55
N GLU A 707 -50.36 5.00 22.58
CA GLU A 707 -49.41 3.91 22.65
C GLU A 707 -49.83 2.73 21.76
N CYS A 708 -48.83 1.96 21.29
CA CYS A 708 -48.82 0.49 21.40
C CYS A 708 -47.55 -0.06 20.78
N THR A 709 -46.65 -0.48 21.61
CA THR A 709 -46.21 -1.86 21.93
C THR A 709 -45.83 -2.78 20.78
N SER A 710 -44.57 -3.11 20.84
CA SER A 710 -43.87 -4.38 20.50
C SER A 710 -44.74 -5.58 20.09
N VAL A 711 -44.34 -6.35 19.08
CA VAL A 711 -44.23 -7.81 19.16
C VAL A 711 -43.26 -8.31 18.07
N SER A 712 -42.24 -9.03 18.50
CA SER A 712 -41.46 -9.98 17.73
C SER A 712 -42.33 -11.16 17.29
N THR A 713 -42.11 -11.67 16.10
CA THR A 713 -42.25 -13.12 15.90
C THR A 713 -41.46 -13.60 14.66
N ASN A 714 -40.54 -14.52 14.93
CA ASN A 714 -39.98 -15.50 14.01
C ASN A 714 -41.08 -16.27 13.27
N LEU A 715 -40.83 -16.62 12.02
CA LEU A 715 -41.31 -17.87 11.45
C LEU A 715 -40.49 -18.25 10.19
N LEU A 716 -39.71 -19.28 10.31
CA LEU A 716 -39.30 -20.19 9.24
C LEU A 716 -40.51 -21.03 8.80
N PRO A 717 -40.56 -21.56 7.59
CA PRO A 717 -41.06 -22.90 7.39
C PRO A 717 -40.02 -23.82 6.72
N SER A 718 -39.89 -24.87 7.40
CA SER A 718 -39.54 -26.26 7.22
C SER A 718 -39.75 -26.87 5.83
N MET A 719 -38.79 -27.74 5.56
CA MET A 719 -38.74 -28.92 4.69
C MET A 719 -40.06 -29.64 4.44
N THR A 720 -40.24 -30.11 3.20
CA THR A 720 -40.76 -31.43 2.88
C THR A 720 -40.18 -31.94 1.56
N GLN A 721 -39.46 -33.06 1.63
CA GLN A 721 -39.36 -34.12 0.62
C GLN A 721 -40.43 -35.16 0.99
N PRO A 722 -40.72 -36.23 0.21
CA PRO A 722 -40.34 -36.61 -1.15
C PRO A 722 -41.55 -37.15 -1.96
N ASP A 723 -41.40 -37.45 -3.24
CA ASP A 723 -41.91 -38.73 -3.78
C ASP A 723 -41.25 -39.09 -5.13
N LYS A 724 -41.00 -40.38 -5.19
CA LYS A 724 -40.52 -41.17 -6.31
C LYS A 724 -41.59 -41.34 -7.38
N LEU A 725 -41.20 -41.47 -8.62
CA LEU A 725 -41.65 -42.53 -9.56
C LEU A 725 -40.96 -42.41 -10.93
N ASP A 726 -40.14 -43.37 -11.22
CA ASP A 726 -40.09 -44.37 -12.29
C ASP A 726 -40.00 -43.99 -13.76
N HIS A 727 -38.96 -44.57 -14.33
CA HIS A 727 -38.81 -45.20 -15.64
C HIS A 727 -39.17 -44.50 -16.94
N ALA A 728 -38.14 -44.27 -17.77
CA ALA A 728 -38.06 -44.96 -19.06
C ALA A 728 -36.71 -44.70 -19.77
N ALA A 729 -36.04 -45.77 -19.97
CA ALA A 729 -34.88 -45.89 -20.84
C ALA A 729 -35.20 -45.61 -22.30
N ARG A 730 -34.33 -44.89 -23.04
CA ARG A 730 -34.14 -45.08 -24.48
C ARG A 730 -32.66 -44.94 -24.83
N ARG A 731 -32.08 -46.08 -25.25
CA ARG A 731 -30.81 -46.22 -25.96
C ARG A 731 -30.93 -45.68 -27.38
N PRO A 732 -29.85 -45.23 -28.01
CA PRO A 732 -29.80 -44.89 -29.44
C PRO A 732 -29.49 -46.16 -30.24
N PRO A 733 -29.86 -46.18 -31.53
CA PRO A 733 -29.66 -47.35 -32.38
C PRO A 733 -28.24 -47.46 -32.96
N ASN A 734 -27.80 -48.68 -32.95
CA ASN A 734 -26.62 -49.27 -33.56
C ASN A 734 -26.83 -49.35 -35.08
N ILE A 735 -25.87 -48.90 -35.89
CA ILE A 735 -25.78 -49.32 -37.29
C ILE A 735 -24.41 -49.94 -37.51
N GLN A 736 -24.43 -51.22 -37.67
CA GLN A 736 -23.36 -52.04 -38.24
C GLN A 736 -23.27 -51.83 -39.76
N GLY A 737 -22.07 -51.86 -40.28
CA GLY A 737 -21.78 -52.02 -41.68
C GLY A 737 -20.31 -52.40 -41.83
N THR A 738 -20.09 -53.66 -42.15
CA THR A 738 -18.81 -54.37 -42.37
C THR A 738 -18.25 -54.11 -43.78
N PRO A 739 -17.08 -54.68 -44.13
CA PRO A 739 -16.00 -54.03 -44.89
C PRO A 739 -15.84 -54.63 -46.29
N ASP A 740 -15.19 -53.92 -47.16
CA ASP A 740 -14.49 -54.48 -48.35
C ASP A 740 -13.29 -53.58 -48.69
N GLN A 741 -12.13 -54.07 -48.52
CA GLN A 741 -11.18 -54.77 -49.42
C GLN A 741 -10.58 -53.91 -50.57
N VAL A 742 -9.21 -53.90 -50.55
CA VAL A 742 -8.30 -54.00 -51.68
C VAL A 742 -7.99 -52.64 -52.37
N GLU A 743 -6.79 -52.16 -52.53
CA GLU A 743 -5.59 -52.77 -53.12
C GLU A 743 -4.33 -51.97 -52.79
N ALA A 744 -3.24 -52.68 -52.70
CA ALA A 744 -1.86 -52.19 -52.65
C ALA A 744 -1.43 -51.67 -54.04
N GLU A 745 -0.66 -50.60 -54.11
CA GLU A 745 0.32 -50.42 -55.18
C GLU A 745 1.65 -49.95 -54.60
N GLU A 746 2.63 -50.74 -54.96
CA GLU A 746 4.06 -50.68 -54.75
C GLU A 746 4.73 -49.51 -55.40
N GLU A 747 5.81 -49.08 -54.77
CA GLU A 747 7.11 -48.68 -55.29
C GLU A 747 7.20 -47.85 -56.62
N ARG A 748 7.97 -46.76 -56.50
CA ARG A 748 9.18 -46.51 -57.32
C ARG A 748 9.97 -45.31 -56.77
N GLN A 749 11.19 -45.60 -56.35
CA GLN A 749 12.31 -44.67 -56.40
C GLN A 749 12.69 -44.40 -57.83
N PRO A 750 13.34 -43.27 -58.14
CA PRO A 750 14.52 -43.34 -58.99
C PRO A 750 15.75 -42.70 -58.35
N GLU A 751 16.82 -43.43 -58.64
CA GLU A 751 18.22 -43.18 -58.45
C GLU A 751 18.72 -41.85 -59.03
N GLY A 752 19.70 -41.30 -58.39
CA GLY A 752 20.97 -40.75 -58.76
C GLY A 752 21.11 -39.89 -60.02
N GLN A 753 21.67 -38.68 -59.77
CA GLN A 753 22.73 -38.12 -60.57
C GLN A 753 23.61 -37.18 -59.73
N GLU A 754 24.83 -37.66 -59.50
CA GLU A 754 26.01 -36.86 -59.25
C GLU A 754 26.25 -35.89 -60.40
N VAL A 755 26.48 -34.64 -60.13
CA VAL A 755 27.26 -33.76 -61.01
C VAL A 755 28.27 -33.00 -60.16
N ASP A 756 29.48 -33.46 -60.27
CA ASP A 756 30.70 -32.75 -59.97
C ASP A 756 30.83 -31.53 -60.90
N LEU A 757 31.24 -30.38 -60.44
CA LEU A 757 32.05 -29.41 -61.15
C LEU A 757 32.60 -28.31 -60.19
N SER A 758 33.85 -28.49 -59.93
CA SER A 758 34.86 -27.49 -59.63
C SER A 758 34.80 -26.24 -60.52
N GLY A 759 35.02 -25.07 -59.95
CA GLY A 759 35.66 -23.94 -60.59
C GLY A 759 34.93 -22.63 -60.72
N ARG A 760 35.17 -21.78 -59.78
CA ARG A 760 35.69 -20.39 -59.79
C ARG A 760 35.29 -19.61 -58.57
#